data_5e42ff943fbdf8b57a99901212d29dbc
#
_entry.id   5e42ff943fbdf8b57a99901212d29dbc
#
_cell.length_a   1.000
_cell.length_b   1.000
_cell.length_c   1.000
_cell.angle_alpha   90.00
_cell.angle_beta   90.00
_cell.angle_gamma   90.00
#
_symmetry.space_group_name_H-M   'P 1'
#
loop_
_entity.id
_entity.type
_entity.pdbx_description
1 polymer ?
#
loop_
_entity_poly.entity_id
_entity_poly.type
_entity_poly.pdbx_seq_one_letter_code
_entity_poly.pdbx_strand_id
1 'polypeptide(L)'
;IILLMLLCLSMITYAVNPIKEGNMISGHVIVKGTEENIPYATIRIISYNGGSVPDKYRASGAVSNDEGQFEFRHLTPGEYTLQVQAMGYKTQQKSVTVSKDFTAVLHFQMEEESFMTDEVVVSANRNEVNRREAPVVVNVMSAKLFEAVNSTDLAKSLNFQSGLRVENNCQNCGFPQVRINGLEGPYSQILINSRPIISALSGVYGLEQIPVNMIERVEVVRGGGSALFGANAVGGTINIITKDPVSNSFQVSSMMSNMNGKSWEQYMGGNVSLVAKDNSYGIALYETYRNRNPYDADGDGFSELGKLNMNTFGMRAYYRPSYNSRINIEYHTTNEFRRGGNKFDLQPHETDITEQTKHIINSGGLSYDHYWNEAKHKMSLYGSIQHTDRNSYYGAQQNTQAYGKTKDLTWVLGGMYVGQMDNCFFAPATFTGGFEYQDNSLHDVMTGYHRDMKQNVRVAGTFIQNEWRMNQLAMLVGLRMDKHNLIDKLIFSPRVNLLYKPTDKFQARLTYSTGFRAPQAYDEDLHVTAVGGEGIQIKLADNLREERSNSYSGSVDWTLPIGHWQANILLEGFYTDLRHVFMLTNIGEDENGDIIKERRNAHGARVYGANLDAKIAHGREAQFQLGFTAQRSRYTRDVVWREETEEGLPNLTTRRMPRTPDYYGYFTFTSAPTNHFDFSLSGTYTGKMIVPHMAGYIDEDRMENTPQFFDLNLKLNYTFILHDHIKLQLNAGVQNIFNSFQKDLDKGEFRDSGYFYGPTQPRTYFIGVKITN
;
A
#
# COMPACT_ATOMS: atom_id res chain seq x y z
N ILE A 1 -20.18 -13.25 13.92
CA ILE A 1 -19.99 -13.90 12.58
C ILE A 1 -21.21 -14.77 12.25
N ILE A 2 -21.64 -15.70 13.10
CA ILE A 2 -22.81 -16.59 12.86
C ILE A 2 -24.12 -15.80 12.73
N LEU A 3 -24.30 -14.73 13.50
CA LEU A 3 -25.49 -13.87 13.45
C LEU A 3 -25.55 -13.04 12.17
N LEU A 4 -24.41 -12.57 11.65
CA LEU A 4 -24.31 -11.86 10.37
C LEU A 4 -24.58 -12.80 9.18
N MET A 5 -24.12 -14.06 9.24
CA MET A 5 -24.42 -15.10 8.24
C MET A 5 -25.92 -15.43 8.18
N LEU A 6 -26.60 -15.48 9.31
CA LEU A 6 -28.06 -15.76 9.36
C LEU A 6 -28.91 -14.60 8.83
N LEU A 7 -28.48 -13.35 9.01
CA LEU A 7 -29.14 -12.17 8.44
C LEU A 7 -28.98 -12.08 6.91
N CYS A 8 -27.87 -12.54 6.34
CA CYS A 8 -27.65 -12.54 4.89
C CYS A 8 -28.47 -13.62 4.17
N LEU A 9 -28.74 -14.77 4.80
CA LEU A 9 -29.52 -15.85 4.18
C LEU A 9 -31.04 -15.52 4.05
N SER A 10 -31.57 -14.58 4.81
CA SER A 10 -32.98 -14.24 4.80
C SER A 10 -33.40 -13.21 3.75
N MET A 11 -32.49 -12.64 2.98
CA MET A 11 -32.76 -11.59 1.99
C MET A 11 -32.80 -12.05 0.51
N ILE A 12 -32.71 -13.34 0.22
CA ILE A 12 -32.54 -13.86 -1.16
C ILE A 12 -33.87 -14.31 -1.83
N THR A 13 -35.02 -13.89 -1.41
CA THR A 13 -36.24 -14.27 -2.13
C THR A 13 -37.19 -13.10 -2.40
N TYR A 14 -36.94 -12.42 -3.54
CA TYR A 14 -38.02 -11.74 -4.28
C TYR A 14 -37.76 -11.82 -5.78
N ALA A 15 -38.41 -12.77 -6.44
CA ALA A 15 -38.57 -12.79 -7.88
C ALA A 15 -39.56 -11.71 -8.31
N VAL A 16 -39.15 -10.75 -9.13
CA VAL A 16 -40.02 -9.75 -9.73
C VAL A 16 -40.24 -10.08 -11.21
N ASN A 17 -41.48 -10.20 -11.60
CA ASN A 17 -41.92 -10.39 -13.00
C ASN A 17 -41.42 -9.27 -13.91
N PRO A 18 -41.06 -9.56 -15.19
CA PRO A 18 -40.59 -8.55 -16.13
C PRO A 18 -41.74 -7.63 -16.57
N ILE A 19 -41.64 -6.36 -16.22
CA ILE A 19 -42.48 -5.29 -16.80
C ILE A 19 -41.89 -4.96 -18.18
N LYS A 20 -42.69 -5.00 -19.24
CA LYS A 20 -42.34 -4.50 -20.57
C LYS A 20 -42.17 -2.99 -20.53
N GLU A 21 -40.95 -2.51 -20.42
CA GLU A 21 -40.59 -1.10 -20.58
C GLU A 21 -39.88 -0.89 -21.91
N GLY A 22 -40.39 -0.04 -22.78
CA GLY A 22 -39.79 0.42 -24.01
C GLY A 22 -38.67 1.42 -23.78
N ASN A 23 -37.88 1.75 -24.82
CA ASN A 23 -36.75 2.67 -24.79
C ASN A 23 -35.59 2.18 -23.89
N MET A 24 -35.17 0.95 -24.07
CA MET A 24 -34.14 0.30 -23.25
C MET A 24 -33.06 -0.31 -24.14
N ILE A 25 -31.83 -0.32 -23.66
CA ILE A 25 -30.76 -1.19 -24.16
C ILE A 25 -30.56 -2.28 -23.12
N SER A 26 -30.65 -3.54 -23.54
CA SER A 26 -30.22 -4.68 -22.75
C SER A 26 -29.08 -5.40 -23.49
N GLY A 27 -28.27 -6.14 -22.76
CA GLY A 27 -27.16 -6.83 -23.42
C GLY A 27 -26.50 -7.87 -22.54
N HIS A 28 -25.52 -8.53 -23.15
CA HIS A 28 -24.77 -9.60 -22.52
C HIS A 28 -23.28 -9.45 -22.84
N VAL A 29 -22.45 -9.62 -21.84
CA VAL A 29 -20.98 -9.56 -21.97
C VAL A 29 -20.44 -10.97 -21.72
N ILE A 30 -19.78 -11.54 -22.73
CA ILE A 30 -19.24 -12.90 -22.70
C ILE A 30 -17.78 -12.92 -23.18
N VAL A 31 -17.06 -13.97 -22.85
CA VAL A 31 -15.71 -14.23 -23.36
C VAL A 31 -15.79 -14.70 -24.81
N LYS A 32 -14.99 -14.11 -25.68
CA LYS A 32 -14.92 -14.49 -27.10
C LYS A 32 -14.41 -15.93 -27.24
N GLY A 33 -15.22 -16.77 -27.85
CA GLY A 33 -14.86 -18.17 -28.16
C GLY A 33 -15.22 -19.21 -27.11
N THR A 34 -15.62 -18.83 -25.88
CA THR A 34 -16.01 -19.79 -24.82
C THR A 34 -17.46 -19.66 -24.39
N GLU A 35 -18.14 -18.54 -24.71
CA GLU A 35 -19.47 -18.17 -24.22
C GLU A 35 -19.55 -18.04 -22.68
N GLU A 36 -18.43 -18.03 -21.97
CA GLU A 36 -18.37 -17.79 -20.52
C GLU A 36 -18.84 -16.36 -20.22
N ASN A 37 -19.72 -16.20 -19.24
CA ASN A 37 -20.23 -14.89 -18.84
C ASN A 37 -19.13 -14.05 -18.20
N ILE A 38 -19.08 -12.76 -18.49
CA ILE A 38 -18.20 -11.80 -17.82
C ILE A 38 -19.04 -10.96 -16.87
N PRO A 39 -19.02 -11.29 -15.57
CA PRO A 39 -19.67 -10.49 -14.55
C PRO A 39 -18.86 -9.20 -14.30
N TYR A 40 -19.57 -8.17 -13.83
CA TYR A 40 -18.99 -6.91 -13.33
C TYR A 40 -18.21 -6.11 -14.38
N ALA A 41 -18.46 -6.36 -15.68
CA ALA A 41 -17.98 -5.49 -16.72
C ALA A 41 -18.68 -4.11 -16.61
N THR A 42 -17.91 -3.05 -16.71
CA THR A 42 -18.44 -1.67 -16.71
C THR A 42 -18.86 -1.29 -18.12
N ILE A 43 -20.09 -0.89 -18.32
CA ILE A 43 -20.64 -0.44 -19.58
C ILE A 43 -20.96 1.05 -19.48
N ARG A 44 -20.43 1.86 -20.41
CA ARG A 44 -20.67 3.31 -20.46
C ARG A 44 -21.21 3.72 -21.82
N ILE A 45 -22.12 4.69 -21.83
CA ILE A 45 -22.53 5.37 -23.04
C ILE A 45 -21.47 6.44 -23.36
N ILE A 46 -20.82 6.35 -24.51
CA ILE A 46 -19.74 7.26 -24.91
C ILE A 46 -20.12 8.23 -26.04
N SER A 47 -21.20 7.94 -26.80
CA SER A 47 -21.72 8.81 -27.83
C SER A 47 -23.25 8.66 -27.99
N TYR A 48 -23.92 9.73 -28.38
CA TYR A 48 -25.32 9.77 -28.74
C TYR A 48 -25.51 10.52 -30.09
N ASN A 49 -26.09 9.87 -31.08
CA ASN A 49 -26.26 10.38 -32.45
C ASN A 49 -24.96 10.95 -33.06
N GLY A 50 -23.82 10.27 -32.82
CA GLY A 50 -22.50 10.69 -33.30
C GLY A 50 -21.90 11.92 -32.60
N GLY A 51 -22.60 12.46 -31.58
CA GLY A 51 -22.19 13.62 -30.81
C GLY A 51 -22.00 13.31 -29.32
N SER A 52 -21.98 14.35 -28.51
CA SER A 52 -21.82 14.23 -27.05
C SER A 52 -23.03 13.57 -26.39
N VAL A 53 -22.78 12.77 -25.38
CA VAL A 53 -23.82 12.12 -24.55
C VAL A 53 -24.59 13.17 -23.78
N PRO A 54 -25.95 13.15 -23.79
CA PRO A 54 -26.75 14.03 -22.94
C PRO A 54 -26.41 13.88 -21.47
N ASP A 55 -26.41 14.96 -20.71
CA ASP A 55 -25.97 15.00 -19.30
C ASP A 55 -26.61 13.93 -18.43
N LYS A 56 -27.90 13.63 -18.66
CA LYS A 56 -28.66 12.61 -17.94
C LYS A 56 -28.14 11.18 -18.12
N TYR A 57 -27.31 10.92 -19.15
CA TYR A 57 -26.76 9.58 -19.41
C TYR A 57 -25.24 9.50 -19.22
N ARG A 58 -24.53 10.62 -19.04
CA ARG A 58 -23.06 10.65 -18.92
C ARG A 58 -22.50 9.96 -17.71
N ALA A 59 -23.21 10.07 -16.60
CA ALA A 59 -22.84 9.37 -15.36
C ALA A 59 -23.57 8.03 -15.22
N SER A 60 -24.42 7.65 -16.19
CA SER A 60 -25.10 6.37 -16.24
C SER A 60 -24.15 5.33 -16.79
N GLY A 61 -23.44 4.61 -15.92
CA GLY A 61 -22.80 3.34 -16.23
C GLY A 61 -23.73 2.21 -15.81
N ALA A 62 -23.76 1.13 -16.59
CA ALA A 62 -24.27 -0.15 -16.14
C ALA A 62 -23.09 -1.05 -15.79
N VAL A 63 -23.33 -2.00 -14.89
CA VAL A 63 -22.39 -3.07 -14.56
C VAL A 63 -23.07 -4.36 -14.90
N SER A 64 -22.41 -5.29 -15.60
CA SER A 64 -23.00 -6.59 -15.87
C SER A 64 -23.18 -7.40 -14.59
N ASN A 65 -24.31 -8.09 -14.48
CA ASN A 65 -24.59 -8.99 -13.37
C ASN A 65 -23.76 -10.30 -13.46
N ASP A 66 -24.02 -11.24 -12.58
CA ASP A 66 -23.31 -12.52 -12.53
C ASP A 66 -23.48 -13.36 -13.81
N GLU A 67 -24.61 -13.20 -14.52
CA GLU A 67 -24.87 -13.80 -15.81
C GLU A 67 -24.29 -12.97 -16.98
N GLY A 68 -23.51 -11.95 -16.71
CA GLY A 68 -22.96 -11.06 -17.75
C GLY A 68 -23.96 -10.10 -18.37
N GLN A 69 -25.18 -10.00 -17.85
CA GLN A 69 -26.26 -9.18 -18.39
C GLN A 69 -26.17 -7.75 -17.88
N PHE A 70 -26.51 -6.79 -18.73
CA PHE A 70 -26.61 -5.38 -18.38
C PHE A 70 -27.85 -4.73 -19.01
N GLU A 71 -28.29 -3.60 -18.45
CA GLU A 71 -29.41 -2.83 -18.99
C GLU A 71 -29.26 -1.33 -18.75
N PHE A 72 -29.73 -0.54 -19.72
CA PHE A 72 -29.97 0.90 -19.59
C PHE A 72 -31.43 1.18 -19.87
N ARG A 73 -32.14 1.81 -18.95
CA ARG A 73 -33.56 2.10 -19.03
C ARG A 73 -33.83 3.58 -19.28
N HIS A 74 -35.05 3.91 -19.75
CA HIS A 74 -35.53 5.28 -19.95
C HIS A 74 -34.67 6.11 -20.92
N LEU A 75 -34.14 5.46 -21.95
CA LEU A 75 -33.36 6.12 -22.98
C LEU A 75 -34.25 6.90 -23.97
N THR A 76 -33.77 8.02 -24.48
CA THR A 76 -34.43 8.68 -25.62
C THR A 76 -34.12 7.94 -26.92
N PRO A 77 -35.07 7.84 -27.88
CA PRO A 77 -34.78 7.24 -29.20
C PRO A 77 -33.60 7.92 -29.88
N GLY A 78 -32.69 7.13 -30.46
CA GLY A 78 -31.48 7.60 -31.11
C GLY A 78 -30.40 6.53 -31.18
N GLU A 79 -29.27 6.84 -31.78
CA GLU A 79 -28.12 5.97 -31.87
C GLU A 79 -27.17 6.18 -30.68
N TYR A 80 -26.84 5.10 -30.00
CA TYR A 80 -25.95 5.09 -28.83
C TYR A 80 -24.70 4.27 -29.12
N THR A 81 -23.53 4.80 -28.81
CA THR A 81 -22.28 4.02 -28.79
C THR A 81 -21.96 3.70 -27.32
N LEU A 82 -21.87 2.40 -27.03
CA LEU A 82 -21.51 1.89 -25.72
C LEU A 82 -20.07 1.39 -25.74
N GLN A 83 -19.36 1.64 -24.65
CA GLN A 83 -18.04 1.10 -24.36
C GLN A 83 -18.14 0.13 -23.18
N VAL A 84 -17.57 -1.05 -23.35
CA VAL A 84 -17.47 -2.08 -22.29
C VAL A 84 -16.01 -2.23 -21.89
N GLN A 85 -15.79 -2.22 -20.57
CA GLN A 85 -14.52 -2.49 -19.94
C GLN A 85 -14.70 -3.57 -18.86
N ALA A 86 -13.85 -4.59 -18.89
CA ALA A 86 -13.79 -5.62 -17.85
C ALA A 86 -12.33 -5.93 -17.53
N MET A 87 -12.04 -6.23 -16.26
CA MET A 87 -10.71 -6.56 -15.81
C MET A 87 -10.20 -7.82 -16.51
N GLY A 88 -9.05 -7.72 -17.18
CA GLY A 88 -8.45 -8.81 -17.96
C GLY A 88 -9.00 -8.99 -19.36
N TYR A 89 -9.73 -8.00 -19.88
CA TYR A 89 -10.30 -8.04 -21.23
C TYR A 89 -10.03 -6.73 -21.98
N LYS A 90 -9.86 -6.82 -23.31
CA LYS A 90 -9.73 -5.65 -24.19
C LYS A 90 -11.02 -4.85 -24.21
N THR A 91 -10.92 -3.54 -24.02
CA THR A 91 -12.04 -2.61 -24.17
C THR A 91 -12.69 -2.74 -25.54
N GLN A 92 -14.02 -2.84 -25.58
CA GLN A 92 -14.78 -2.87 -26.82
C GLN A 92 -15.80 -1.73 -26.91
N GLN A 93 -16.11 -1.32 -28.14
CA GLN A 93 -17.15 -0.32 -28.43
C GLN A 93 -18.10 -0.87 -29.48
N LYS A 94 -19.41 -0.64 -29.30
CA LYS A 94 -20.44 -0.97 -30.28
C LYS A 94 -21.54 0.07 -30.27
N SER A 95 -22.08 0.35 -31.47
CA SER A 95 -23.23 1.23 -31.64
C SER A 95 -24.52 0.44 -31.74
N VAL A 96 -25.60 1.02 -31.22
CA VAL A 96 -26.96 0.44 -31.27
C VAL A 96 -27.99 1.54 -31.34
N THR A 97 -29.06 1.34 -32.12
CA THR A 97 -30.17 2.29 -32.26
C THR A 97 -31.32 1.91 -31.34
N VAL A 98 -31.71 2.84 -30.48
CA VAL A 98 -32.90 2.73 -29.62
C VAL A 98 -34.08 3.35 -30.34
N SER A 99 -35.14 2.58 -30.52
CA SER A 99 -36.43 3.01 -31.10
C SER A 99 -37.47 3.17 -30.02
N LYS A 100 -38.52 3.94 -30.30
CA LYS A 100 -39.66 4.11 -29.35
C LYS A 100 -40.32 2.76 -29.11
N ASP A 101 -40.59 2.42 -27.86
CA ASP A 101 -41.30 1.23 -27.41
C ASP A 101 -40.62 -0.11 -27.78
N PHE A 102 -39.30 -0.08 -28.08
CA PHE A 102 -38.50 -1.26 -28.43
C PHE A 102 -37.26 -1.37 -27.56
N THR A 103 -36.93 -2.61 -27.16
CA THR A 103 -35.68 -2.92 -26.44
C THR A 103 -34.59 -3.27 -27.45
N ALA A 104 -33.54 -2.49 -27.50
CA ALA A 104 -32.35 -2.81 -28.29
C ALA A 104 -31.47 -3.81 -27.57
N VAL A 105 -31.04 -4.88 -28.24
CA VAL A 105 -30.18 -5.92 -27.60
C VAL A 105 -28.76 -5.83 -28.16
N LEU A 106 -27.78 -5.84 -27.30
CA LEU A 106 -26.38 -5.68 -27.66
C LEU A 106 -25.49 -6.70 -26.93
N HIS A 107 -24.78 -7.55 -27.69
CA HIS A 107 -23.88 -8.54 -27.16
C HIS A 107 -22.41 -8.12 -27.37
N PHE A 108 -21.60 -8.19 -26.30
CA PHE A 108 -20.16 -7.99 -26.33
C PHE A 108 -19.43 -9.32 -26.15
N GLN A 109 -18.56 -9.65 -27.11
CA GLN A 109 -17.66 -10.79 -27.04
C GLN A 109 -16.25 -10.27 -26.74
N MET A 110 -15.87 -10.24 -25.48
CA MET A 110 -14.63 -9.66 -25.02
C MET A 110 -13.45 -10.60 -25.29
N GLU A 111 -12.38 -10.04 -25.86
CA GLU A 111 -11.10 -10.75 -25.97
C GLU A 111 -10.33 -10.62 -24.66
N GLU A 112 -9.82 -11.74 -24.15
CA GLU A 112 -8.95 -11.71 -22.99
C GLU A 112 -7.69 -10.88 -23.26
N GLU A 113 -7.32 -10.05 -22.29
CA GLU A 113 -6.08 -9.31 -22.28
C GLU A 113 -5.22 -9.76 -21.09
N SER A 114 -4.03 -10.28 -21.39
CA SER A 114 -3.15 -10.88 -20.38
C SER A 114 -2.56 -9.88 -19.41
N PHE A 115 -2.45 -8.62 -19.82
CA PHE A 115 -1.99 -7.51 -19.00
C PHE A 115 -3.05 -6.44 -18.90
N MET A 116 -3.20 -5.90 -17.72
CA MET A 116 -4.00 -4.70 -17.48
C MET A 116 -3.25 -3.49 -18.05
N THR A 117 -3.29 -3.34 -19.40
CA THR A 117 -2.66 -2.20 -20.09
C THR A 117 -3.43 -0.91 -19.82
N ASP A 118 -4.72 -1.02 -19.51
CA ASP A 118 -5.63 0.10 -19.29
C ASP A 118 -5.96 0.34 -17.81
N GLU A 119 -5.03 -0.03 -16.89
CA GLU A 119 -5.17 0.27 -15.47
C GLU A 119 -5.31 1.78 -15.24
N VAL A 120 -6.36 2.18 -14.52
CA VAL A 120 -6.56 3.55 -14.08
C VAL A 120 -5.81 3.75 -12.77
N VAL A 121 -5.02 4.82 -12.70
CA VAL A 121 -4.26 5.22 -11.52
C VAL A 121 -4.60 6.64 -11.10
N VAL A 122 -4.47 6.94 -9.81
CA VAL A 122 -4.72 8.27 -9.24
C VAL A 122 -3.47 8.93 -8.67
N SER A 123 -2.43 8.14 -8.38
CA SER A 123 -1.21 8.63 -7.71
C SER A 123 -0.30 9.47 -8.61
N ALA A 124 -0.51 9.44 -9.93
CA ALA A 124 0.29 10.23 -10.87
C ALA A 124 0.05 11.74 -10.71
N ASN A 125 -1.21 12.16 -10.60
CA ASN A 125 -1.63 13.57 -10.62
C ASN A 125 -2.85 13.90 -9.74
N ARG A 126 -3.21 13.00 -8.78
CA ARG A 126 -4.42 13.05 -7.95
C ARG A 126 -5.73 13.01 -8.75
N ASN A 127 -5.69 12.60 -10.00
CA ASN A 127 -6.86 12.40 -10.84
C ASN A 127 -6.78 11.03 -11.53
N GLU A 128 -7.93 10.47 -11.87
CA GLU A 128 -7.99 9.21 -12.60
C GLU A 128 -7.40 9.36 -13.99
N VAL A 129 -6.36 8.61 -14.29
CA VAL A 129 -5.66 8.60 -15.58
C VAL A 129 -5.26 7.17 -15.93
N ASN A 130 -5.29 6.83 -17.21
CA ASN A 130 -4.72 5.57 -17.66
C ASN A 130 -3.22 5.53 -17.31
N ARG A 131 -2.74 4.44 -16.71
CA ARG A 131 -1.35 4.26 -16.28
C ARG A 131 -0.35 4.53 -17.41
N ARG A 132 -0.68 4.16 -18.63
CA ARG A 132 0.17 4.37 -19.82
C ARG A 132 0.19 5.82 -20.29
N GLU A 133 -0.85 6.59 -19.96
CA GLU A 133 -0.95 8.01 -20.26
C GLU A 133 -0.34 8.90 -19.15
N ALA A 134 -0.01 8.31 -18.00
CA ALA A 134 0.57 9.03 -16.88
C ALA A 134 2.02 9.43 -17.19
N PRO A 135 2.39 10.74 -17.05
CA PRO A 135 3.77 11.18 -17.27
C PRO A 135 4.74 10.76 -16.15
N VAL A 136 4.24 10.10 -15.12
CA VAL A 136 5.00 9.51 -14.01
C VAL A 136 4.85 7.99 -14.06
N VAL A 137 5.91 7.26 -13.72
CA VAL A 137 5.82 5.81 -13.54
C VAL A 137 5.01 5.51 -12.29
N VAL A 138 3.87 4.85 -12.47
CA VAL A 138 3.06 4.30 -11.39
C VAL A 138 3.06 2.78 -11.52
N ASN A 139 3.60 2.12 -10.52
CA ASN A 139 3.52 0.66 -10.42
C ASN A 139 2.25 0.27 -9.68
N VAL A 140 1.57 -0.73 -10.19
CA VAL A 140 0.30 -1.20 -9.62
C VAL A 140 0.45 -2.64 -9.18
N MET A 141 0.07 -2.89 -7.93
CA MET A 141 -0.04 -4.20 -7.32
C MET A 141 -1.53 -4.52 -7.16
N SER A 142 -2.02 -5.51 -7.87
CA SER A 142 -3.44 -5.87 -7.87
C SER A 142 -3.80 -6.84 -6.74
N ALA A 143 -5.08 -6.95 -6.41
CA ALA A 143 -5.59 -7.95 -5.47
C ALA A 143 -5.23 -9.40 -5.88
N LYS A 144 -5.16 -9.68 -7.20
CA LYS A 144 -4.72 -11.00 -7.71
C LYS A 144 -3.27 -11.33 -7.33
N LEU A 145 -2.38 -10.34 -7.32
CA LEU A 145 -1.01 -10.54 -6.86
C LEU A 145 -0.98 -10.93 -5.38
N PHE A 146 -1.78 -10.26 -4.53
CA PHE A 146 -1.85 -10.56 -3.10
C PHE A 146 -2.36 -11.98 -2.84
N GLU A 147 -3.34 -12.42 -3.61
CA GLU A 147 -3.83 -13.80 -3.56
C GLU A 147 -2.77 -14.79 -4.03
N ALA A 148 -2.07 -14.52 -5.12
CA ALA A 148 -1.04 -15.40 -5.68
C ALA A 148 0.12 -15.63 -4.71
N VAL A 149 0.56 -14.58 -4.00
CA VAL A 149 1.65 -14.68 -3.01
C VAL A 149 1.18 -15.07 -1.61
N ASN A 150 -0.10 -15.42 -1.46
CA ASN A 150 -0.72 -15.82 -0.19
C ASN A 150 -0.49 -14.81 0.95
N SER A 151 -0.67 -13.53 0.66
CA SER A 151 -0.47 -12.49 1.65
C SER A 151 -1.73 -12.22 2.46
N THR A 152 -1.58 -12.10 3.77
CA THR A 152 -2.67 -11.77 4.72
C THR A 152 -2.71 -10.28 5.06
N ASP A 153 -1.61 -9.58 4.84
CA ASP A 153 -1.44 -8.15 5.14
C ASP A 153 -0.63 -7.44 4.04
N LEU A 154 -0.66 -6.12 4.08
CA LEU A 154 0.02 -5.30 3.07
C LEU A 154 1.55 -5.45 3.14
N ALA A 155 2.13 -5.54 4.34
CA ALA A 155 3.58 -5.57 4.51
C ALA A 155 4.24 -6.69 3.70
N LYS A 156 3.71 -7.91 3.80
CA LYS A 156 4.22 -9.06 3.02
C LYS A 156 4.12 -8.84 1.52
N SER A 157 3.01 -8.24 1.06
CA SER A 157 2.75 -8.01 -0.37
C SER A 157 3.78 -7.07 -1.00
N LEU A 158 4.22 -6.05 -0.28
CA LEU A 158 5.11 -5.00 -0.82
C LEU A 158 6.49 -5.52 -1.27
N ASN A 159 6.93 -6.69 -0.78
CA ASN A 159 8.16 -7.33 -1.28
C ASN A 159 8.06 -7.82 -2.74
N PHE A 160 6.85 -7.88 -3.29
CA PHE A 160 6.59 -8.29 -4.68
C PHE A 160 6.42 -7.08 -5.61
N GLN A 161 7.22 -6.03 -5.35
CA GLN A 161 7.35 -4.86 -6.21
C GLN A 161 8.81 -4.43 -6.30
N SER A 162 9.34 -4.20 -7.51
CA SER A 162 10.69 -3.69 -7.70
C SER A 162 10.89 -2.35 -6.99
N GLY A 163 12.07 -2.12 -6.44
CA GLY A 163 12.39 -0.93 -5.67
C GLY A 163 11.83 -0.92 -4.25
N LEU A 164 10.99 -1.89 -3.86
CA LEU A 164 10.45 -2.01 -2.51
C LEU A 164 11.06 -3.20 -1.78
N ARG A 165 11.27 -3.04 -0.49
CA ARG A 165 11.65 -4.11 0.44
C ARG A 165 11.06 -3.84 1.81
N VAL A 166 10.41 -4.83 2.38
CA VAL A 166 9.94 -4.79 3.77
C VAL A 166 10.87 -5.62 4.63
N GLU A 167 11.24 -5.08 5.76
CA GLU A 167 12.07 -5.73 6.77
C GLU A 167 11.46 -5.57 8.16
N ASN A 168 11.77 -6.48 9.04
CA ASN A 168 11.60 -6.30 10.47
C ASN A 168 12.88 -5.76 11.07
N ASN A 169 12.77 -4.72 11.89
CA ASN A 169 13.91 -4.09 12.55
C ASN A 169 14.03 -4.49 14.03
N CYS A 170 13.12 -5.32 14.52
CA CYS A 170 13.07 -5.70 15.91
C CYS A 170 12.45 -7.08 16.10
N GLN A 171 13.12 -7.98 16.79
CA GLN A 171 12.62 -9.31 17.13
C GLN A 171 11.42 -9.24 18.09
N ASN A 172 11.52 -8.43 19.12
CA ASN A 172 10.54 -8.41 20.20
C ASN A 172 9.24 -7.69 19.79
N CYS A 173 9.35 -6.52 19.14
CA CYS A 173 8.17 -5.74 18.74
C CYS A 173 7.59 -6.17 17.37
N GLY A 174 8.39 -6.84 16.53
CA GLY A 174 7.95 -7.31 15.21
C GLY A 174 7.50 -6.17 14.29
N PHE A 175 8.30 -5.14 14.17
CA PHE A 175 8.01 -3.91 13.43
C PHE A 175 8.39 -4.01 11.96
N PRO A 176 7.43 -4.06 11.01
CA PRO A 176 7.72 -4.05 9.59
C PRO A 176 7.91 -2.63 9.07
N GLN A 177 9.04 -2.40 8.42
CA GLN A 177 9.37 -1.14 7.75
C GLN A 177 9.52 -1.33 6.25
N VAL A 178 8.91 -0.46 5.44
CA VAL A 178 9.09 -0.48 3.99
C VAL A 178 10.20 0.48 3.57
N ARG A 179 11.12 -0.02 2.75
CA ARG A 179 12.15 0.78 2.10
C ARG A 179 11.81 0.97 0.63
N ILE A 180 11.92 2.19 0.12
CA ILE A 180 11.77 2.51 -1.30
C ILE A 180 13.13 2.89 -1.87
N ASN A 181 13.63 2.13 -2.84
CA ASN A 181 14.96 2.33 -3.43
C ASN A 181 16.06 2.49 -2.36
N GLY A 182 15.98 1.71 -1.27
CA GLY A 182 16.95 1.72 -0.16
C GLY A 182 16.81 2.88 0.83
N LEU A 183 15.88 3.80 0.64
CA LEU A 183 15.53 4.80 1.66
C LEU A 183 14.58 4.21 2.69
N GLU A 184 14.78 4.55 3.95
CA GLU A 184 14.06 4.01 5.12
C GLU A 184 12.57 4.39 5.15
N GLY A 185 11.80 3.71 6.00
CA GLY A 185 10.37 3.94 6.16
C GLY A 185 9.96 5.40 6.33
N PRO A 186 10.63 6.19 7.18
CA PRO A 186 10.33 7.61 7.39
C PRO A 186 10.37 8.47 6.12
N TYR A 187 11.02 7.98 5.07
CA TYR A 187 11.06 8.65 3.76
C TYR A 187 9.94 8.20 2.81
N SER A 188 9.06 7.32 3.25
CA SER A 188 7.97 6.76 2.45
C SER A 188 6.62 7.31 2.93
N GLN A 189 5.90 8.00 2.05
CA GLN A 189 4.55 8.47 2.35
C GLN A 189 3.53 7.38 2.05
N ILE A 190 2.80 6.93 3.09
CA ILE A 190 1.73 5.96 2.94
C ILE A 190 0.39 6.70 2.95
N LEU A 191 -0.47 6.36 1.99
CA LEU A 191 -1.77 6.98 1.79
C LEU A 191 -2.86 5.90 1.72
N ILE A 192 -4.06 6.24 2.16
CA ILE A 192 -5.29 5.49 1.88
C ILE A 192 -6.21 6.39 1.06
N ASN A 193 -6.58 5.94 -0.14
CA ASN A 193 -7.40 6.70 -1.08
C ASN A 193 -6.86 8.13 -1.32
N SER A 194 -5.53 8.26 -1.50
CA SER A 194 -4.79 9.51 -1.72
C SER A 194 -4.79 10.47 -0.54
N ARG A 195 -5.09 10.01 0.68
CA ARG A 195 -5.10 10.82 1.90
C ARG A 195 -4.06 10.33 2.90
N PRO A 196 -3.24 11.19 3.48
CA PRO A 196 -2.30 10.82 4.52
C PRO A 196 -3.06 10.63 5.84
N ILE A 197 -3.50 9.42 6.14
CA ILE A 197 -4.17 9.11 7.42
C ILE A 197 -3.19 8.50 8.43
N ILE A 198 -2.06 8.00 7.96
CA ILE A 198 -1.08 7.31 8.79
C ILE A 198 -0.25 8.37 9.52
N SER A 199 -0.36 8.37 10.84
CA SER A 199 0.42 9.20 11.74
C SER A 199 1.82 8.62 11.97
N ALA A 200 2.69 9.34 12.66
CA ALA A 200 4.01 8.83 13.08
C ALA A 200 3.89 7.52 13.88
N LEU A 201 2.89 7.40 14.76
CA LEU A 201 2.64 6.19 15.55
C LEU A 201 2.12 5.04 14.68
N SER A 202 1.21 5.31 13.74
CA SER A 202 0.66 4.30 12.84
C SER A 202 1.62 3.91 11.73
N GLY A 203 2.57 4.76 11.36
CA GLY A 203 3.63 4.47 10.39
C GLY A 203 4.45 3.25 10.79
N VAL A 204 4.53 3.00 12.08
CA VAL A 204 5.27 1.90 12.68
C VAL A 204 4.63 0.55 12.41
N TYR A 205 3.39 0.33 12.83
CA TYR A 205 2.69 -0.96 12.72
C TYR A 205 1.64 -0.98 11.62
N GLY A 206 1.32 0.16 11.04
CA GLY A 206 0.17 0.35 10.16
C GLY A 206 0.15 -0.55 8.93
N LEU A 207 1.29 -0.95 8.40
CA LEU A 207 1.35 -1.83 7.21
C LEU A 207 0.79 -3.23 7.48
N GLU A 208 1.00 -3.82 8.66
CA GLU A 208 0.41 -5.11 9.02
C GLU A 208 -1.08 -4.99 9.40
N GLN A 209 -1.51 -3.81 9.84
CA GLN A 209 -2.88 -3.54 10.26
C GLN A 209 -3.85 -3.34 9.09
N ILE A 210 -3.32 -3.20 7.85
CA ILE A 210 -4.12 -3.05 6.63
C ILE A 210 -4.33 -4.42 6.00
N PRO A 211 -5.55 -4.99 6.10
CA PRO A 211 -5.84 -6.31 5.57
C PRO A 211 -6.01 -6.27 4.05
N VAL A 212 -5.46 -7.26 3.36
CA VAL A 212 -5.50 -7.31 1.89
C VAL A 212 -6.92 -7.46 1.32
N ASN A 213 -7.88 -7.99 2.08
CA ASN A 213 -9.26 -8.16 1.62
C ASN A 213 -10.01 -6.84 1.38
N MET A 214 -9.57 -5.72 2.00
CA MET A 214 -10.10 -4.39 1.74
C MET A 214 -9.46 -3.69 0.54
N ILE A 215 -8.32 -4.19 0.06
CA ILE A 215 -7.51 -3.52 -0.96
C ILE A 215 -7.99 -3.93 -2.36
N GLU A 216 -8.26 -2.94 -3.20
CA GLU A 216 -8.47 -3.14 -4.64
C GLU A 216 -7.11 -3.22 -5.37
N ARG A 217 -6.24 -2.23 -5.10
CA ARG A 217 -4.88 -2.16 -5.61
C ARG A 217 -4.00 -1.27 -4.74
N VAL A 218 -2.70 -1.43 -4.88
CA VAL A 218 -1.71 -0.50 -4.32
C VAL A 218 -0.96 0.16 -5.46
N GLU A 219 -0.89 1.49 -5.43
CA GLU A 219 -0.17 2.30 -6.40
C GLU A 219 1.12 2.80 -5.77
N VAL A 220 2.24 2.54 -6.42
CA VAL A 220 3.57 2.92 -5.94
C VAL A 220 4.20 3.90 -6.93
N VAL A 221 4.54 5.09 -6.42
CA VAL A 221 5.33 6.11 -7.13
C VAL A 221 6.66 6.22 -6.42
N ARG A 222 7.76 5.99 -7.14
CA ARG A 222 9.13 6.08 -6.62
C ARG A 222 9.72 7.46 -6.87
N GLY A 223 10.66 7.89 -6.00
CA GLY A 223 11.25 9.22 -6.04
C GLY A 223 10.42 10.27 -5.33
N GLY A 224 10.89 11.51 -5.26
CA GLY A 224 10.25 12.57 -4.49
C GLY A 224 8.79 12.83 -4.89
N GLY A 225 7.87 12.65 -3.95
CA GLY A 225 6.43 12.82 -4.12
C GLY A 225 5.86 14.08 -3.45
N SER A 226 6.70 14.88 -2.78
CA SER A 226 6.23 15.99 -1.94
C SER A 226 5.49 17.09 -2.71
N ALA A 227 5.72 17.22 -4.01
CA ALA A 227 4.96 18.13 -4.86
C ALA A 227 3.45 17.85 -4.92
N LEU A 228 3.01 16.63 -4.59
CA LEU A 228 1.59 16.29 -4.50
C LEU A 228 1.15 15.96 -3.08
N PHE A 229 1.98 15.22 -2.36
CA PHE A 229 1.58 14.54 -1.13
C PHE A 229 2.19 15.15 0.14
N GLY A 230 3.03 16.21 -0.01
CA GLY A 230 3.60 16.96 1.11
C GLY A 230 4.77 16.25 1.80
N ALA A 231 4.88 16.44 3.11
CA ALA A 231 5.98 15.92 3.91
C ALA A 231 6.10 14.39 3.83
N ASN A 232 7.31 13.89 4.08
CA ASN A 232 7.69 12.47 4.12
C ASN A 232 7.70 11.72 2.78
N ALA A 233 7.19 12.30 1.69
CA ALA A 233 7.28 11.71 0.35
C ALA A 233 8.67 11.94 -0.30
N VAL A 234 9.74 11.53 0.37
CA VAL A 234 11.13 11.70 -0.05
C VAL A 234 11.60 10.56 -0.94
N GLY A 235 11.39 9.33 -0.52
CA GLY A 235 11.71 8.10 -1.25
C GLY A 235 10.63 7.69 -2.23
N GLY A 236 9.39 8.05 -1.93
CA GLY A 236 8.23 7.73 -2.76
C GLY A 236 6.92 7.75 -2.00
N THR A 237 5.88 7.30 -2.69
CA THR A 237 4.51 7.24 -2.16
C THR A 237 3.92 5.86 -2.41
N ILE A 238 3.28 5.30 -1.40
CA ILE A 238 2.50 4.06 -1.46
C ILE A 238 1.04 4.43 -1.20
N ASN A 239 0.20 4.35 -2.22
CA ASN A 239 -1.20 4.73 -2.12
C ASN A 239 -2.09 3.48 -2.20
N ILE A 240 -2.79 3.21 -1.12
CA ILE A 240 -3.67 2.05 -0.96
C ILE A 240 -5.06 2.47 -1.42
N ILE A 241 -5.53 1.87 -2.51
CA ILE A 241 -6.88 2.09 -3.02
C ILE A 241 -7.78 0.98 -2.48
N THR A 242 -8.78 1.36 -1.71
CA THR A 242 -9.73 0.42 -1.11
C THR A 242 -10.83 0.05 -2.08
N LYS A 243 -11.37 -1.18 -1.94
CA LYS A 243 -12.45 -1.68 -2.80
C LYS A 243 -13.70 -0.80 -2.69
N ASP A 244 -14.21 -0.39 -3.85
CA ASP A 244 -15.52 0.25 -3.96
C ASP A 244 -16.62 -0.81 -4.03
N PRO A 245 -17.79 -0.58 -3.42
CA PRO A 245 -18.96 -1.42 -3.65
C PRO A 245 -19.48 -1.17 -5.07
N VAL A 246 -19.24 -2.11 -5.99
CA VAL A 246 -19.65 -2.01 -7.40
C VAL A 246 -20.73 -3.01 -7.78
N SER A 247 -20.88 -4.10 -6.98
CA SER A 247 -21.84 -5.16 -7.19
C SER A 247 -22.20 -5.83 -5.87
N ASN A 248 -23.30 -6.58 -5.87
CA ASN A 248 -23.64 -7.45 -4.74
C ASN A 248 -22.71 -8.65 -4.74
N SER A 249 -21.92 -8.80 -3.70
CA SER A 249 -20.96 -9.90 -3.59
C SER A 249 -20.64 -10.20 -2.14
N PHE A 250 -20.18 -11.41 -1.88
CA PHE A 250 -19.58 -11.76 -0.60
C PHE A 250 -18.36 -12.65 -0.78
N GLN A 251 -17.48 -12.59 0.18
CA GLN A 251 -16.34 -13.47 0.31
C GLN A 251 -16.11 -13.79 1.78
N VAL A 252 -15.86 -15.05 2.09
CA VAL A 252 -15.41 -15.50 3.42
C VAL A 252 -14.22 -16.42 3.22
N SER A 253 -13.19 -16.24 4.02
CA SER A 253 -11.97 -17.05 3.96
C SER A 253 -11.46 -17.37 5.36
N SER A 254 -10.87 -18.56 5.50
CA SER A 254 -10.17 -19.00 6.69
C SER A 254 -8.90 -19.72 6.30
N MET A 255 -7.82 -19.48 7.03
CA MET A 255 -6.53 -20.13 6.80
C MET A 255 -5.86 -20.45 8.14
N MET A 256 -5.29 -21.65 8.22
CA MET A 256 -4.43 -22.08 9.31
C MET A 256 -3.02 -22.27 8.77
N SER A 257 -2.04 -21.73 9.48
CA SER A 257 -0.63 -21.82 9.12
C SER A 257 0.19 -22.39 10.26
N ASN A 258 1.16 -23.22 9.95
CA ASN A 258 2.11 -23.77 10.91
C ASN A 258 3.53 -23.36 10.55
N MET A 259 4.18 -22.63 11.43
CA MET A 259 5.54 -22.15 11.27
C MET A 259 6.53 -23.19 11.77
N ASN A 260 7.20 -23.86 10.84
CA ASN A 260 8.26 -24.86 11.06
C ASN A 260 7.95 -25.94 12.12
N GLY A 261 6.67 -26.33 12.27
CA GLY A 261 6.22 -27.31 13.28
C GLY A 261 6.10 -26.75 14.71
N LYS A 262 6.53 -25.53 14.97
CA LYS A 262 6.65 -24.95 16.33
C LYS A 262 5.50 -24.02 16.71
N SER A 263 4.96 -23.23 15.78
CA SER A 263 3.96 -22.22 16.08
C SER A 263 2.82 -22.19 15.07
N TRP A 264 1.64 -21.77 15.51
CA TRP A 264 0.44 -21.69 14.71
C TRP A 264 -0.03 -20.24 14.53
N GLU A 265 -0.55 -19.99 13.33
CA GLU A 265 -1.24 -18.73 13.00
C GLU A 265 -2.57 -19.05 12.35
N GLN A 266 -3.62 -18.37 12.79
CA GLN A 266 -4.97 -18.42 12.23
C GLN A 266 -5.31 -17.07 11.62
N TYR A 267 -5.85 -17.11 10.41
CA TYR A 267 -6.43 -15.97 9.71
C TYR A 267 -7.88 -16.28 9.33
N MET A 268 -8.77 -15.33 9.56
CA MET A 268 -10.15 -15.34 9.06
C MET A 268 -10.45 -13.97 8.45
N GLY A 269 -11.09 -13.95 7.29
CA GLY A 269 -11.47 -12.72 6.63
C GLY A 269 -12.81 -12.83 5.93
N GLY A 270 -13.57 -11.75 5.94
CA GLY A 270 -14.83 -11.66 5.23
C GLY A 270 -15.03 -10.27 4.64
N ASN A 271 -15.74 -10.21 3.52
CA ASN A 271 -16.24 -8.97 2.95
C ASN A 271 -17.60 -9.20 2.30
N VAL A 272 -18.44 -8.18 2.37
CA VAL A 272 -19.76 -8.13 1.76
C VAL A 272 -19.91 -6.79 1.07
N SER A 273 -20.43 -6.79 -0.13
CA SER A 273 -20.75 -5.59 -0.91
C SER A 273 -22.21 -5.63 -1.33
N LEU A 274 -22.92 -4.53 -1.12
CA LEU A 274 -24.32 -4.36 -1.48
C LEU A 274 -24.47 -3.05 -2.26
N VAL A 275 -25.14 -3.10 -3.40
CA VAL A 275 -25.33 -1.97 -4.29
C VAL A 275 -26.78 -1.87 -4.74
N ALA A 276 -27.31 -0.67 -4.75
CA ALA A 276 -28.64 -0.39 -5.28
C ALA A 276 -28.68 -0.67 -6.80
N LYS A 277 -29.83 -1.15 -7.30
CA LYS A 277 -30.00 -1.48 -8.74
C LYS A 277 -29.72 -0.30 -9.68
N ASP A 278 -29.97 0.93 -9.23
CA ASP A 278 -29.74 2.17 -9.96
C ASP A 278 -28.36 2.78 -9.67
N ASN A 279 -27.50 2.09 -8.92
CA ASN A 279 -26.18 2.57 -8.47
C ASN A 279 -26.22 3.91 -7.71
N SER A 280 -27.36 4.29 -7.13
CA SER A 280 -27.49 5.54 -6.35
C SER A 280 -26.73 5.46 -5.01
N TYR A 281 -26.60 4.28 -4.43
CA TYR A 281 -25.81 4.04 -3.22
C TYR A 281 -25.24 2.63 -3.19
N GLY A 282 -24.18 2.45 -2.46
CA GLY A 282 -23.56 1.16 -2.20
C GLY A 282 -22.79 1.16 -0.89
N ILE A 283 -22.64 -0.01 -0.30
CA ILE A 283 -21.91 -0.24 0.94
C ILE A 283 -21.08 -1.53 0.83
N ALA A 284 -19.82 -1.46 1.21
CA ALA A 284 -18.93 -2.59 1.41
C ALA A 284 -18.52 -2.66 2.88
N LEU A 285 -18.62 -3.85 3.46
CA LEU A 285 -18.18 -4.17 4.82
C LEU A 285 -17.09 -5.22 4.72
N TYR A 286 -16.09 -5.12 5.56
CA TYR A 286 -15.04 -6.14 5.69
C TYR A 286 -14.66 -6.35 7.15
N GLU A 287 -14.25 -7.57 7.47
CA GLU A 287 -13.74 -7.94 8.78
C GLU A 287 -12.58 -8.91 8.60
N THR A 288 -11.57 -8.79 9.46
CA THR A 288 -10.47 -9.75 9.55
C THR A 288 -10.13 -10.03 11.01
N TYR A 289 -9.85 -11.29 11.27
CA TYR A 289 -9.29 -11.76 12.52
C TYR A 289 -7.98 -12.49 12.25
N ARG A 290 -6.93 -12.18 13.01
CA ARG A 290 -5.63 -12.81 12.94
C ARG A 290 -5.13 -13.14 14.34
N ASN A 291 -4.71 -14.37 14.55
CA ASN A 291 -4.14 -14.82 15.81
C ASN A 291 -2.90 -15.67 15.54
N ARG A 292 -1.75 -15.24 16.05
CA ARG A 292 -0.47 -15.91 15.94
C ARG A 292 0.10 -16.19 17.31
N ASN A 293 0.51 -17.44 17.54
CA ASN A 293 1.30 -17.82 18.70
C ASN A 293 2.75 -17.32 18.53
N PRO A 294 3.51 -17.11 19.60
CA PRO A 294 4.92 -16.74 19.51
C PRO A 294 5.71 -17.87 18.82
N TYR A 295 6.74 -17.48 18.08
CA TYR A 295 7.66 -18.40 17.43
C TYR A 295 9.08 -18.15 17.95
N ASP A 296 9.65 -19.18 18.56
CA ASP A 296 11.03 -19.27 19.03
C ASP A 296 11.81 -20.11 18.01
N ALA A 297 12.74 -19.48 17.29
CA ALA A 297 13.47 -20.11 16.20
C ALA A 297 14.56 -21.05 16.69
N ASP A 298 15.34 -20.65 17.66
CA ASP A 298 16.56 -21.32 18.12
C ASP A 298 16.40 -22.09 19.44
N GLY A 299 15.24 -21.97 20.11
CA GLY A 299 14.88 -22.76 21.29
C GLY A 299 15.43 -22.20 22.60
N ASP A 300 15.75 -20.92 22.66
CA ASP A 300 16.27 -20.27 23.86
C ASP A 300 15.16 -19.77 24.81
N GLY A 301 13.88 -19.93 24.43
CA GLY A 301 12.71 -19.49 25.19
C GLY A 301 12.26 -18.05 24.88
N PHE A 302 12.95 -17.33 24.01
CA PHE A 302 12.58 -15.99 23.54
C PHE A 302 12.04 -16.03 22.10
N SER A 303 11.10 -15.18 21.78
CA SER A 303 10.48 -15.19 20.45
C SER A 303 11.23 -14.33 19.44
N GLU A 304 11.37 -14.82 18.21
CA GLU A 304 11.76 -14.04 17.02
C GLU A 304 10.54 -13.49 16.29
N LEU A 305 9.38 -14.14 16.46
CA LEU A 305 8.10 -13.56 16.03
C LEU A 305 7.15 -13.56 17.23
N GLY A 306 6.74 -12.39 17.64
CA GLY A 306 5.89 -12.22 18.82
C GLY A 306 4.47 -12.77 18.61
N LYS A 307 3.78 -12.96 19.74
CA LYS A 307 2.33 -13.22 19.78
C LYS A 307 1.57 -12.05 19.16
N LEU A 308 0.57 -12.35 18.36
CA LEU A 308 -0.32 -11.36 17.73
C LEU A 308 -1.77 -11.80 17.88
N ASN A 309 -2.64 -10.89 18.31
CA ASN A 309 -4.08 -11.04 18.20
C ASN A 309 -4.64 -9.73 17.66
N MET A 310 -5.27 -9.78 16.50
CA MET A 310 -5.75 -8.58 15.81
C MET A 310 -7.14 -8.84 15.23
N ASN A 311 -8.00 -7.86 15.42
CA ASN A 311 -9.32 -7.80 14.80
C ASN A 311 -9.48 -6.43 14.13
N THR A 312 -9.79 -6.44 12.83
CA THR A 312 -10.04 -5.23 12.05
C THR A 312 -11.43 -5.32 11.41
N PHE A 313 -12.23 -4.31 11.63
CA PHE A 313 -13.51 -4.11 10.96
C PHE A 313 -13.49 -2.82 10.17
N GLY A 314 -14.11 -2.79 9.00
CA GLY A 314 -14.25 -1.56 8.23
C GLY A 314 -15.48 -1.54 7.33
N MET A 315 -15.78 -0.31 6.90
CA MET A 315 -16.90 0.02 6.04
C MET A 315 -16.46 1.06 5.02
N ARG A 316 -16.91 0.89 3.78
CA ARG A 316 -16.88 1.92 2.75
C ARG A 316 -18.26 2.01 2.11
N ALA A 317 -18.81 3.22 2.04
CA ALA A 317 -20.10 3.48 1.43
C ALA A 317 -20.03 4.67 0.49
N TYR A 318 -20.88 4.67 -0.51
CA TYR A 318 -21.12 5.86 -1.32
C TYR A 318 -22.62 6.17 -1.46
N TYR A 319 -22.89 7.45 -1.67
CA TYR A 319 -24.21 7.95 -2.06
C TYR A 319 -24.04 8.96 -3.22
N ARG A 320 -24.85 8.81 -4.24
CA ARG A 320 -24.94 9.70 -5.41
C ARG A 320 -26.21 10.52 -5.34
N PRO A 321 -26.18 11.72 -4.77
CA PRO A 321 -27.38 12.60 -4.72
C PRO A 321 -27.83 13.05 -6.11
N SER A 322 -26.93 13.02 -7.08
CA SER A 322 -27.20 13.29 -8.50
C SER A 322 -26.18 12.54 -9.37
N TYR A 323 -26.43 12.49 -10.67
CA TYR A 323 -25.52 11.83 -11.64
C TYR A 323 -24.12 12.43 -11.68
N ASN A 324 -23.96 13.70 -11.29
CA ASN A 324 -22.69 14.42 -11.29
C ASN A 324 -22.10 14.63 -9.89
N SER A 325 -22.65 14.02 -8.86
CA SER A 325 -22.19 14.20 -7.48
C SER A 325 -22.05 12.85 -6.77
N ARG A 326 -20.99 12.70 -5.99
CA ARG A 326 -20.77 11.51 -5.18
C ARG A 326 -20.24 11.88 -3.80
N ILE A 327 -20.83 11.31 -2.78
CA ILE A 327 -20.36 11.35 -1.39
C ILE A 327 -19.79 9.97 -1.07
N ASN A 328 -18.59 9.90 -0.51
CA ASN A 328 -18.01 8.66 -0.01
C ASN A 328 -17.77 8.79 1.49
N ILE A 329 -18.08 7.71 2.21
CA ILE A 329 -17.93 7.57 3.66
C ILE A 329 -17.08 6.34 3.92
N GLU A 330 -16.08 6.46 4.79
CA GLU A 330 -15.19 5.38 5.18
C GLU A 330 -15.06 5.34 6.70
N TYR A 331 -15.01 4.14 7.25
CA TYR A 331 -14.71 3.91 8.66
C TYR A 331 -13.94 2.60 8.82
N HIS A 332 -12.92 2.59 9.66
CA HIS A 332 -12.22 1.37 10.08
C HIS A 332 -11.87 1.44 11.55
N THR A 333 -11.88 0.28 12.19
CA THR A 333 -11.39 0.10 13.56
C THR A 333 -10.51 -1.14 13.62
N THR A 334 -9.39 -1.01 14.34
CA THR A 334 -8.46 -2.11 14.58
C THR A 334 -8.19 -2.22 16.07
N ASN A 335 -8.37 -3.42 16.62
CA ASN A 335 -7.92 -3.81 17.94
C ASN A 335 -6.76 -4.79 17.78
N GLU A 336 -5.58 -4.42 18.24
CA GLU A 336 -4.38 -5.24 18.14
C GLU A 336 -3.76 -5.43 19.52
N PHE A 337 -3.41 -6.67 19.83
CA PHE A 337 -2.52 -7.05 20.91
C PHE A 337 -1.30 -7.71 20.32
N ARG A 338 -0.10 -7.23 20.67
CA ARG A 338 1.19 -7.75 20.23
C ARG A 338 2.11 -7.89 21.44
N ARG A 339 2.86 -9.01 21.50
CA ARG A 339 3.84 -9.24 22.56
C ARG A 339 4.98 -10.10 22.04
N GLY A 340 6.21 -9.64 22.21
CA GLY A 340 7.45 -10.41 22.05
C GLY A 340 8.25 -10.49 23.33
N GLY A 341 9.28 -11.32 23.33
CA GLY A 341 10.11 -11.62 24.50
C GLY A 341 9.93 -13.05 24.95
N ASN A 342 9.84 -13.29 26.25
CA ASN A 342 9.75 -14.62 26.84
C ASN A 342 8.61 -14.77 27.85
N LYS A 343 8.46 -15.97 28.46
CA LYS A 343 7.54 -16.28 29.57
C LYS A 343 6.12 -15.71 29.34
N PHE A 344 5.51 -16.06 28.20
CA PHE A 344 4.24 -15.49 27.70
C PHE A 344 3.02 -15.70 28.62
N ASP A 345 3.11 -16.60 29.60
CA ASP A 345 2.05 -16.88 30.57
C ASP A 345 2.12 -15.96 31.81
N LEU A 346 3.22 -15.22 31.99
CA LEU A 346 3.42 -14.28 33.09
C LEU A 346 3.04 -12.84 32.67
N GLN A 347 2.90 -11.96 33.70
CA GLN A 347 2.73 -10.52 33.41
C GLN A 347 4.01 -9.94 32.78
N PRO A 348 3.92 -8.88 31.95
CA PRO A 348 5.08 -8.31 31.28
C PRO A 348 6.27 -8.00 32.22
N HIS A 349 5.99 -7.44 33.39
CA HIS A 349 7.00 -7.08 34.37
C HIS A 349 7.54 -8.25 35.23
N GLU A 350 7.10 -9.48 34.95
CA GLU A 350 7.61 -10.70 35.63
C GLU A 350 8.55 -11.48 34.69
N THR A 351 8.86 -10.92 33.51
CA THR A 351 9.65 -11.56 32.48
C THR A 351 11.05 -10.95 32.40
N ASP A 352 11.96 -11.66 31.75
CA ASP A 352 13.32 -11.16 31.55
C ASP A 352 13.35 -10.05 30.49
N ILE A 353 12.63 -10.23 29.36
CA ILE A 353 12.36 -9.18 28.37
C ILE A 353 10.90 -9.29 27.92
N THR A 354 10.20 -8.18 27.85
CA THR A 354 8.92 -8.09 27.13
C THR A 354 8.78 -6.75 26.44
N GLU A 355 8.43 -6.80 25.17
CA GLU A 355 7.85 -5.69 24.43
C GLU A 355 6.40 -6.03 24.09
N GLN A 356 5.47 -5.29 24.69
CA GLN A 356 4.04 -5.52 24.53
C GLN A 356 3.32 -4.23 24.15
N THR A 357 2.42 -4.32 23.19
CA THR A 357 1.54 -3.22 22.81
C THR A 357 0.10 -3.70 22.66
N LYS A 358 -0.83 -2.83 23.09
CA LYS A 358 -2.25 -2.96 22.80
C LYS A 358 -2.72 -1.68 22.15
N HIS A 359 -3.11 -1.77 20.87
CA HIS A 359 -3.61 -0.65 20.08
C HIS A 359 -5.14 -0.73 19.93
N ILE A 360 -5.79 0.43 20.03
CA ILE A 360 -7.17 0.65 19.58
C ILE A 360 -7.10 1.81 18.61
N ILE A 361 -7.34 1.52 17.33
CA ILE A 361 -7.27 2.50 16.25
C ILE A 361 -8.68 2.68 15.68
N ASN A 362 -9.13 3.92 15.59
CA ASN A 362 -10.36 4.29 14.92
C ASN A 362 -10.04 5.34 13.87
N SER A 363 -10.43 5.08 12.62
CA SER A 363 -10.23 6.03 11.54
C SER A 363 -11.48 6.16 10.67
N GLY A 364 -11.66 7.34 10.10
CA GLY A 364 -12.79 7.62 9.24
C GLY A 364 -12.48 8.69 8.21
N GLY A 365 -13.25 8.71 7.15
CA GLY A 365 -13.12 9.67 6.07
C GLY A 365 -14.45 9.99 5.41
N LEU A 366 -14.57 11.23 4.94
CA LEU A 366 -15.67 11.73 4.15
C LEU A 366 -15.11 12.44 2.94
N SER A 367 -15.69 12.22 1.76
CA SER A 367 -15.38 13.03 0.58
C SER A 367 -16.63 13.33 -0.22
N TYR A 368 -16.61 14.48 -0.88
CA TYR A 368 -17.62 14.92 -1.83
C TYR A 368 -16.94 15.29 -3.13
N ASP A 369 -17.33 14.61 -4.21
CA ASP A 369 -16.91 14.88 -5.58
C ASP A 369 -18.08 15.46 -6.37
N HIS A 370 -17.83 16.53 -7.11
CA HIS A 370 -18.81 17.14 -8.01
C HIS A 370 -18.18 17.39 -9.38
N TYR A 371 -18.90 16.99 -10.41
CA TYR A 371 -18.48 17.09 -11.80
C TYR A 371 -19.42 18.02 -12.56
N TRP A 372 -18.91 18.81 -13.50
CA TRP A 372 -19.72 19.63 -14.40
C TRP A 372 -19.04 19.80 -15.75
N ASN A 373 -19.75 20.40 -16.70
CA ASN A 373 -19.29 20.61 -18.07
C ASN A 373 -18.71 19.34 -18.67
N GLU A 374 -19.57 18.29 -18.77
CA GLU A 374 -19.20 17.02 -19.39
C GLU A 374 -18.07 16.27 -18.66
N ALA A 375 -18.00 16.43 -17.34
CA ALA A 375 -16.93 15.93 -16.49
C ALA A 375 -15.53 16.52 -16.84
N LYS A 376 -15.46 17.58 -17.66
CA LYS A 376 -14.21 18.33 -17.89
C LYS A 376 -13.72 19.01 -16.62
N HIS A 377 -14.60 19.28 -15.68
CA HIS A 377 -14.29 19.91 -14.41
C HIS A 377 -14.72 19.02 -13.26
N LYS A 378 -13.88 18.92 -12.25
CA LYS A 378 -14.13 18.21 -11.01
C LYS A 378 -13.73 19.05 -9.81
N MET A 379 -14.57 19.12 -8.81
CA MET A 379 -14.23 19.61 -7.47
C MET A 379 -14.34 18.47 -6.48
N SER A 380 -13.32 18.32 -5.64
CA SER A 380 -13.29 17.33 -4.55
C SER A 380 -13.05 18.05 -3.23
N LEU A 381 -13.89 17.78 -2.24
CA LEU A 381 -13.69 18.17 -0.85
C LEU A 381 -13.56 16.89 -0.02
N TYR A 382 -12.61 16.84 0.89
CA TYR A 382 -12.39 15.65 1.71
C TYR A 382 -11.89 15.98 3.10
N GLY A 383 -12.23 15.12 4.03
CA GLY A 383 -11.68 15.10 5.37
C GLY A 383 -11.45 13.67 5.84
N SER A 384 -10.46 13.49 6.69
CA SER A 384 -10.18 12.23 7.35
C SER A 384 -9.67 12.46 8.76
N ILE A 385 -9.92 11.48 9.64
CA ILE A 385 -9.50 11.51 11.04
C ILE A 385 -9.07 10.12 11.46
N GLN A 386 -8.01 10.04 12.27
CA GLN A 386 -7.56 8.80 12.92
C GLN A 386 -7.21 9.09 14.37
N HIS A 387 -7.72 8.27 15.26
CA HIS A 387 -7.39 8.28 16.68
C HIS A 387 -6.81 6.93 17.07
N THR A 388 -5.66 6.93 17.75
CA THR A 388 -5.00 5.75 18.24
C THR A 388 -4.76 5.87 19.77
N ASP A 389 -5.27 4.91 20.52
CA ASP A 389 -4.90 4.67 21.90
C ASP A 389 -3.96 3.46 21.96
N ARG A 390 -2.77 3.63 22.53
CA ARG A 390 -1.81 2.57 22.78
C ARG A 390 -1.49 2.44 24.26
N ASN A 391 -1.63 1.23 24.81
CA ASN A 391 -1.00 0.85 26.04
C ASN A 391 0.21 -0.03 25.72
N SER A 392 1.36 0.25 26.31
CA SER A 392 2.62 -0.42 26.03
C SER A 392 3.33 -0.86 27.30
N TYR A 393 4.19 -1.84 27.13
CA TYR A 393 5.23 -2.20 28.06
C TYR A 393 6.50 -2.47 27.26
N TYR A 394 7.59 -1.79 27.57
CA TYR A 394 8.90 -1.97 26.96
C TYR A 394 9.93 -2.13 28.07
N GLY A 395 10.13 -3.35 28.55
CA GLY A 395 10.95 -3.57 29.73
C GLY A 395 11.80 -4.83 29.66
N ALA A 396 12.92 -4.77 30.37
CA ALA A 396 13.81 -5.87 30.64
C ALA A 396 14.02 -6.00 32.16
N GLN A 397 14.60 -7.12 32.60
CA GLN A 397 15.01 -7.36 33.99
C GLN A 397 13.88 -7.14 35.03
N GLN A 398 12.66 -7.56 34.66
CA GLN A 398 11.47 -7.49 35.52
C GLN A 398 11.10 -6.07 36.00
N ASN A 399 11.32 -5.06 35.15
CA ASN A 399 11.02 -3.68 35.48
C ASN A 399 9.51 -3.44 35.67
N THR A 400 9.06 -3.17 36.87
CA THR A 400 7.66 -2.93 37.22
C THR A 400 7.13 -1.60 36.71
N GLN A 401 7.98 -0.69 36.26
CA GLN A 401 7.63 0.69 35.89
C GLN A 401 7.66 0.94 34.36
N ALA A 402 8.01 -0.05 33.57
CA ALA A 402 8.18 0.08 32.11
C ALA A 402 6.85 0.16 31.32
N TYR A 403 5.76 0.54 31.95
CA TYR A 403 4.46 0.72 31.35
C TYR A 403 4.31 2.11 30.72
N GLY A 404 3.70 2.16 29.55
CA GLY A 404 3.47 3.39 28.82
C GLY A 404 2.06 3.52 28.28
N LYS A 405 1.66 4.75 28.01
CA LYS A 405 0.40 5.10 27.36
C LYS A 405 0.63 6.19 26.33
N THR A 406 0.20 5.92 25.10
CA THR A 406 0.28 6.88 23.99
C THR A 406 -1.10 7.16 23.44
N LYS A 407 -1.40 8.43 23.20
CA LYS A 407 -2.56 8.88 22.44
C LYS A 407 -2.10 9.65 21.22
N ASP A 408 -2.68 9.36 20.08
CA ASP A 408 -2.36 10.02 18.82
C ASP A 408 -3.65 10.35 18.10
N LEU A 409 -3.82 11.62 17.72
CA LEU A 409 -4.92 12.12 16.93
C LEU A 409 -4.38 12.81 15.69
N THR A 410 -4.71 12.28 14.51
CA THR A 410 -4.39 12.88 13.22
C THR A 410 -5.68 13.22 12.49
N TRP A 411 -5.78 14.42 11.92
CA TRP A 411 -6.87 14.75 11.00
C TRP A 411 -6.35 15.58 9.83
N VAL A 412 -7.04 15.44 8.70
CA VAL A 412 -6.71 16.09 7.44
C VAL A 412 -7.98 16.66 6.83
N LEU A 413 -7.91 17.90 6.35
CA LEU A 413 -8.95 18.53 5.53
C LEU A 413 -8.31 19.03 4.23
N GLY A 414 -9.00 18.85 3.11
CA GLY A 414 -8.49 19.29 1.83
C GLY A 414 -9.58 19.57 0.81
N GLY A 415 -9.19 20.32 -0.19
CA GLY A 415 -10.01 20.61 -1.36
C GLY A 415 -9.15 20.64 -2.62
N MET A 416 -9.70 20.14 -3.72
CA MET A 416 -9.00 20.06 -4.99
C MET A 416 -9.95 20.39 -6.14
N TYR A 417 -9.43 21.08 -7.13
CA TYR A 417 -10.08 21.32 -8.41
C TYR A 417 -9.24 20.73 -9.54
N VAL A 418 -9.90 20.06 -10.47
CA VAL A 418 -9.33 19.57 -11.73
C VAL A 418 -10.13 20.15 -12.88
N GLY A 419 -9.46 20.73 -13.87
CA GLY A 419 -10.10 21.31 -15.05
C GLY A 419 -9.35 20.95 -16.32
N GLN A 420 -10.08 20.41 -17.30
CA GLN A 420 -9.55 20.17 -18.64
C GLN A 420 -9.78 21.42 -19.50
N MET A 421 -8.75 21.86 -20.18
CA MET A 421 -8.74 23.01 -21.09
C MET A 421 -8.38 22.56 -22.49
N ASP A 422 -9.23 22.88 -23.47
CA ASP A 422 -8.99 22.47 -24.86
C ASP A 422 -7.74 23.16 -25.45
N ASN A 423 -7.35 24.32 -24.91
CA ASN A 423 -6.09 25.00 -25.21
C ASN A 423 -5.62 25.81 -24.00
N CYS A 424 -4.38 25.56 -23.57
CA CYS A 424 -3.70 26.30 -22.51
C CYS A 424 -2.28 26.63 -22.96
N PHE A 425 -2.03 27.88 -23.32
CA PHE A 425 -0.81 28.38 -23.94
C PHE A 425 -0.54 27.80 -25.34
N PHE A 426 -0.13 26.54 -25.44
CA PHE A 426 0.33 25.92 -26.70
C PHE A 426 -0.27 24.53 -26.98
N ALA A 427 -1.01 23.95 -26.04
CA ALA A 427 -1.61 22.63 -26.18
C ALA A 427 -2.83 22.43 -25.27
N PRO A 428 -3.66 21.42 -25.51
CA PRO A 428 -4.64 20.97 -24.52
C PRO A 428 -3.96 20.61 -23.20
N ALA A 429 -4.63 20.95 -22.09
CA ALA A 429 -4.03 20.75 -20.78
C ALA A 429 -5.06 20.35 -19.71
N THR A 430 -4.58 19.66 -18.70
CA THR A 430 -5.32 19.39 -17.47
C THR A 430 -4.66 20.15 -16.31
N PHE A 431 -5.38 21.10 -15.78
CA PHE A 431 -4.99 21.86 -14.59
C PHE A 431 -5.48 21.12 -13.33
N THR A 432 -4.64 21.03 -12.32
CA THR A 432 -5.00 20.54 -10.99
C THR A 432 -4.46 21.50 -9.94
N GLY A 433 -5.32 21.96 -9.05
CA GLY A 433 -4.90 22.82 -7.93
C GLY A 433 -5.68 22.50 -6.68
N GLY A 434 -5.07 22.67 -5.53
CA GLY A 434 -5.72 22.34 -4.28
C GLY A 434 -5.00 22.87 -3.04
N PHE A 435 -5.66 22.65 -1.92
CA PHE A 435 -5.13 22.94 -0.60
C PHE A 435 -5.35 21.74 0.32
N GLU A 436 -4.51 21.64 1.35
CA GLU A 436 -4.58 20.58 2.34
C GLU A 436 -4.08 21.11 3.68
N TYR A 437 -4.78 20.82 4.74
CA TYR A 437 -4.36 21.10 6.10
C TYR A 437 -4.35 19.81 6.90
N GLN A 438 -3.24 19.52 7.56
CA GLN A 438 -3.03 18.35 8.42
C GLN A 438 -2.66 18.82 9.82
N ASP A 439 -3.23 18.17 10.82
CA ASP A 439 -2.87 18.32 12.23
C ASP A 439 -2.67 16.92 12.85
N ASN A 440 -1.55 16.73 13.52
CA ASN A 440 -1.25 15.53 14.31
C ASN A 440 -0.87 15.96 15.73
N SER A 441 -1.54 15.41 16.70
CA SER A 441 -1.26 15.61 18.13
C SER A 441 -0.98 14.27 18.78
N LEU A 442 0.24 14.11 19.28
CA LEU A 442 0.71 12.90 19.97
C LEU A 442 1.10 13.24 21.40
N HIS A 443 0.68 12.39 22.35
CA HIS A 443 1.09 12.43 23.73
C HIS A 443 1.52 11.03 24.18
N ASP A 444 2.79 10.87 24.52
CA ASP A 444 3.41 9.61 24.91
C ASP A 444 3.99 9.72 26.32
N VAL A 445 3.51 8.88 27.24
CA VAL A 445 3.88 8.90 28.66
C VAL A 445 4.38 7.53 29.09
N MET A 446 5.59 7.49 29.65
CA MET A 446 6.19 6.33 30.29
C MET A 446 6.85 6.78 31.59
N THR A 447 6.11 6.74 32.70
CA THR A 447 6.51 7.35 33.95
C THR A 447 7.80 6.74 34.50
N GLY A 448 8.01 5.42 34.31
CA GLY A 448 9.21 4.74 34.82
C GLY A 448 10.49 5.09 34.06
N TYR A 449 10.38 5.69 32.88
CA TYR A 449 11.49 6.22 32.08
C TYR A 449 11.45 7.75 32.04
N HIS A 450 10.79 8.40 32.98
CA HIS A 450 10.67 9.87 33.10
C HIS A 450 10.23 10.55 31.80
N ARG A 451 9.50 9.80 30.93
CA ARG A 451 9.10 10.22 29.60
C ARG A 451 7.68 10.79 29.62
N ASP A 452 7.54 12.07 29.33
CA ASP A 452 6.27 12.76 29.02
C ASP A 452 6.48 13.61 27.76
N MET A 453 6.21 13.02 26.60
CA MET A 453 6.47 13.67 25.32
C MET A 453 5.16 14.13 24.67
N LYS A 454 5.08 15.39 24.34
CA LYS A 454 3.99 15.99 23.54
C LYS A 454 4.53 16.52 22.24
N GLN A 455 3.97 16.03 21.14
CA GLN A 455 4.34 16.50 19.82
C GLN A 455 3.09 16.95 19.04
N ASN A 456 3.13 18.18 18.53
CA ASN A 456 2.09 18.72 17.68
C ASN A 456 2.71 19.09 16.33
N VAL A 457 2.21 18.47 15.27
CA VAL A 457 2.64 18.70 13.89
C VAL A 457 1.47 19.28 13.10
N ARG A 458 1.65 20.46 12.52
CA ARG A 458 0.66 21.17 11.71
C ARG A 458 1.27 21.55 10.38
N VAL A 459 0.61 21.16 9.30
CA VAL A 459 1.06 21.45 7.94
C VAL A 459 -0.09 22.05 7.14
N ALA A 460 0.11 23.26 6.61
CA ALA A 460 -0.78 23.87 5.63
C ALA A 460 -0.07 23.88 4.28
N GLY A 461 -0.66 23.21 3.28
CA GLY A 461 -0.08 23.07 1.96
C GLY A 461 -1.03 23.53 0.86
N THR A 462 -0.48 24.16 -0.17
CA THR A 462 -1.17 24.45 -1.42
C THR A 462 -0.36 23.90 -2.58
N PHE A 463 -1.04 23.37 -3.59
CA PHE A 463 -0.36 22.84 -4.77
C PHE A 463 -1.09 23.22 -6.05
N ILE A 464 -0.30 23.39 -7.09
CA ILE A 464 -0.78 23.59 -8.45
C ILE A 464 0.06 22.76 -9.39
N GLN A 465 -0.57 22.26 -10.43
CA GLN A 465 0.11 21.59 -11.54
C GLN A 465 -0.66 21.74 -12.83
N ASN A 466 0.05 21.67 -13.93
CA ASN A 466 -0.53 21.64 -15.26
C ASN A 466 0.12 20.54 -16.08
N GLU A 467 -0.69 19.75 -16.77
CA GLU A 467 -0.27 18.68 -17.67
C GLU A 467 -0.71 19.02 -19.08
N TRP A 468 0.24 19.30 -19.97
CA TRP A 468 0.02 19.54 -21.39
C TRP A 468 0.16 18.25 -22.15
N ARG A 469 -0.77 18.01 -23.09
CA ARG A 469 -0.76 16.83 -23.97
C ARG A 469 -0.66 17.25 -25.42
N MET A 470 0.38 16.80 -26.06
CA MET A 470 0.67 16.92 -27.48
C MET A 470 0.74 15.50 -28.06
N ASN A 471 0.49 15.29 -29.35
CA ASN A 471 0.33 13.95 -29.96
C ASN A 471 1.16 12.81 -29.33
N GLN A 472 2.48 12.98 -29.25
CA GLN A 472 3.41 11.95 -28.73
C GLN A 472 4.10 12.36 -27.43
N LEU A 473 3.88 13.59 -26.98
CA LEU A 473 4.57 14.18 -25.84
C LEU A 473 3.55 14.67 -24.79
N ALA A 474 3.74 14.30 -23.54
CA ALA A 474 3.07 14.93 -22.43
C ALA A 474 4.10 15.55 -21.47
N MET A 475 3.81 16.75 -21.00
CA MET A 475 4.63 17.47 -20.03
C MET A 475 3.79 17.88 -18.84
N LEU A 476 4.25 17.54 -17.65
CA LEU A 476 3.64 17.95 -16.39
C LEU A 476 4.63 18.82 -15.61
N VAL A 477 4.18 19.97 -15.18
CA VAL A 477 4.90 20.88 -14.27
C VAL A 477 4.03 21.13 -13.06
N GLY A 478 4.58 20.96 -11.88
CA GLY A 478 3.88 21.15 -10.62
C GLY A 478 4.75 21.84 -9.57
N LEU A 479 4.08 22.54 -8.66
CA LEU A 479 4.70 23.18 -7.51
C LEU A 479 3.76 23.05 -6.30
N ARG A 480 4.33 22.68 -5.17
CA ARG A 480 3.66 22.72 -3.87
C ARG A 480 4.41 23.66 -2.94
N MET A 481 3.65 24.36 -2.11
CA MET A 481 4.15 25.23 -1.06
C MET A 481 3.53 24.76 0.27
N ASP A 482 4.39 24.42 1.22
CA ASP A 482 3.99 23.98 2.56
C ASP A 482 4.50 24.97 3.63
N LYS A 483 3.66 25.25 4.62
CA LYS A 483 4.04 25.85 5.90
C LYS A 483 3.88 24.81 6.99
N HIS A 484 5.01 24.42 7.57
CA HIS A 484 5.10 23.46 8.66
C HIS A 484 5.36 24.23 9.97
N ASN A 485 4.70 23.85 11.09
CA ASN A 485 4.88 24.58 12.35
C ASN A 485 6.29 24.44 12.96
N LEU A 486 6.99 23.32 12.67
CA LEU A 486 8.36 23.08 13.15
C LEU A 486 9.45 23.65 12.22
N ILE A 487 9.06 24.39 11.18
CA ILE A 487 9.99 24.97 10.19
C ILE A 487 9.60 26.42 9.95
N ASP A 488 10.52 27.36 10.16
CA ASP A 488 10.25 28.79 10.05
C ASP A 488 9.97 29.23 8.61
N LYS A 489 10.63 28.59 7.64
CA LYS A 489 10.56 28.94 6.22
C LYS A 489 9.42 28.21 5.52
N LEU A 490 8.90 28.83 4.46
CA LEU A 490 8.05 28.15 3.49
C LEU A 490 8.88 27.13 2.70
N ILE A 491 8.29 25.95 2.48
CA ILE A 491 8.92 24.87 1.75
C ILE A 491 8.31 24.80 0.36
N PHE A 492 9.16 24.87 -0.66
CA PHE A 492 8.75 24.74 -2.04
C PHE A 492 9.21 23.38 -2.57
N SER A 493 8.29 22.66 -3.20
CA SER A 493 8.49 21.34 -3.75
C SER A 493 8.09 21.31 -5.22
N PRO A 494 9.02 21.65 -6.15
CA PRO A 494 8.78 21.56 -7.59
C PRO A 494 8.86 20.13 -8.11
N ARG A 495 8.15 19.86 -9.22
CA ARG A 495 8.30 18.66 -10.04
C ARG A 495 8.14 18.96 -11.52
N VAL A 496 8.84 18.18 -12.35
CA VAL A 496 8.71 18.20 -13.81
C VAL A 496 8.75 16.76 -14.32
N ASN A 497 7.79 16.41 -15.15
CA ASN A 497 7.70 15.09 -15.74
C ASN A 497 7.49 15.21 -17.25
N LEU A 498 8.18 14.41 -18.02
CA LEU A 498 8.06 14.31 -19.47
C LEU A 498 7.73 12.87 -19.85
N LEU A 499 6.74 12.67 -20.67
CA LEU A 499 6.38 11.41 -21.31
C LEU A 499 6.53 11.57 -22.81
N TYR A 500 7.31 10.70 -23.43
CA TYR A 500 7.38 10.55 -24.90
C TYR A 500 6.83 9.19 -25.29
N LYS A 501 5.73 9.18 -26.06
CA LYS A 501 5.01 7.98 -26.50
C LYS A 501 4.89 7.99 -28.03
N PRO A 502 5.95 7.61 -28.76
CA PRO A 502 5.92 7.59 -30.22
C PRO A 502 4.98 6.53 -30.80
N THR A 503 4.73 5.45 -30.05
CA THR A 503 3.81 4.37 -30.44
C THR A 503 3.09 3.82 -29.21
N ASP A 504 2.03 3.04 -29.41
CA ASP A 504 1.36 2.34 -28.31
C ASP A 504 2.20 1.22 -27.68
N LYS A 505 3.31 0.83 -28.30
CA LYS A 505 4.19 -0.24 -27.81
C LYS A 505 5.40 0.26 -27.04
N PHE A 506 5.77 1.52 -27.22
CA PHE A 506 6.98 2.09 -26.63
C PHE A 506 6.71 3.46 -26.02
N GLN A 507 7.24 3.68 -24.84
CA GLN A 507 7.21 4.97 -24.17
C GLN A 507 8.46 5.18 -23.31
N ALA A 508 8.88 6.44 -23.20
CA ALA A 508 9.98 6.87 -22.37
C ALA A 508 9.52 8.00 -21.43
N ARG A 509 10.04 8.04 -20.22
CA ARG A 509 9.73 9.08 -19.24
C ARG A 509 11.00 9.65 -18.63
N LEU A 510 10.96 10.95 -18.33
CA LEU A 510 11.96 11.62 -17.51
C LEU A 510 11.24 12.36 -16.38
N THR A 511 11.77 12.23 -15.18
CA THR A 511 11.18 12.81 -13.97
C THR A 511 12.24 13.55 -13.17
N TYR A 512 11.93 14.78 -12.78
CA TYR A 512 12.57 15.50 -11.70
C TYR A 512 11.54 15.81 -10.62
N SER A 513 11.86 15.51 -9.38
CA SER A 513 10.97 15.78 -8.24
C SER A 513 11.77 16.02 -6.97
N THR A 514 11.15 16.69 -6.02
CA THR A 514 11.74 16.99 -4.73
C THR A 514 10.91 16.38 -3.61
N GLY A 515 11.56 16.12 -2.49
CA GLY A 515 10.93 15.68 -1.25
C GLY A 515 11.51 16.41 -0.05
N PHE A 516 10.74 16.46 1.05
CA PHE A 516 11.22 16.94 2.33
C PHE A 516 10.64 16.14 3.49
N ARG A 517 11.38 16.13 4.60
CA ARG A 517 10.94 15.58 5.89
C ARG A 517 11.21 16.59 6.99
N ALA A 518 10.22 16.82 7.83
CA ALA A 518 10.33 17.74 8.94
C ALA A 518 11.00 17.10 10.17
N PRO A 519 11.69 17.89 11.01
CA PRO A 519 12.25 17.36 12.25
C PRO A 519 11.14 17.06 13.26
N GLN A 520 11.10 15.84 13.74
CA GLN A 520 10.14 15.38 14.77
C GLN A 520 10.89 14.66 15.87
N ALA A 521 10.50 14.85 17.13
CA ALA A 521 11.08 14.15 18.25
C ALA A 521 10.58 12.70 18.30
N TYR A 522 9.26 12.51 18.16
CA TYR A 522 8.67 11.19 17.97
C TYR A 522 8.62 10.90 16.46
N ASP A 523 9.39 9.94 16.07
CA ASP A 523 9.42 9.40 14.74
C ASP A 523 9.28 7.87 14.84
N GLU A 524 9.65 7.10 13.84
CA GLU A 524 9.59 5.64 13.85
C GLU A 524 10.61 4.97 14.81
N ASP A 525 11.26 5.74 15.66
CA ASP A 525 12.18 5.22 16.70
C ASP A 525 11.37 4.63 17.86
N LEU A 526 11.18 3.32 17.82
CA LEU A 526 10.40 2.58 18.82
C LEU A 526 11.21 2.04 19.97
N HIS A 527 12.52 2.01 19.84
CA HIS A 527 13.39 1.56 20.92
C HIS A 527 13.45 2.63 22.00
N VAL A 528 12.49 2.56 22.93
CA VAL A 528 12.45 3.42 24.13
C VAL A 528 13.38 2.91 25.23
N THR A 529 13.97 1.73 25.05
CA THR A 529 14.97 1.15 25.94
C THR A 529 16.18 0.66 25.14
N ALA A 530 17.36 0.77 25.76
CA ALA A 530 18.59 0.16 25.26
C ALA A 530 18.65 -1.34 25.60
N VAL A 531 19.65 -2.05 25.07
CA VAL A 531 20.02 -3.38 25.55
C VAL A 531 20.41 -3.23 27.03
N GLY A 532 19.73 -3.96 27.93
CA GLY A 532 19.93 -3.78 29.39
C GLY A 532 18.78 -3.08 30.11
N GLY A 533 17.90 -2.39 29.36
CA GLY A 533 16.65 -1.83 29.89
C GLY A 533 16.70 -0.36 30.32
N GLU A 534 17.80 0.37 30.04
CA GLU A 534 17.88 1.80 30.26
C GLU A 534 16.93 2.57 29.34
N GLY A 535 16.28 3.62 29.85
CA GLY A 535 15.40 4.49 29.08
C GLY A 535 16.17 5.32 28.05
N ILE A 536 15.56 5.54 26.90
CA ILE A 536 16.10 6.42 25.85
C ILE A 536 15.21 7.63 25.69
N GLN A 537 15.77 8.83 25.86
CA GLN A 537 15.11 10.10 25.60
C GLN A 537 15.67 10.77 24.35
N ILE A 538 14.78 11.20 23.43
CA ILE A 538 15.19 11.89 22.20
C ILE A 538 14.92 13.39 22.33
N LYS A 539 15.94 14.21 22.13
CA LYS A 539 15.87 15.67 22.06
C LYS A 539 16.15 16.15 20.62
N LEU A 540 15.59 17.28 20.24
CA LEU A 540 15.88 17.93 18.98
C LEU A 540 16.95 18.99 19.19
N ALA A 541 17.96 19.06 18.30
CA ALA A 541 18.95 20.12 18.32
C ALA A 541 18.32 21.47 17.95
N ASP A 542 18.75 22.57 18.57
CA ASP A 542 18.15 23.90 18.40
C ASP A 542 18.20 24.45 16.95
N ASN A 543 19.19 24.01 16.17
CA ASN A 543 19.39 24.46 14.78
C ASN A 543 18.98 23.42 13.73
N LEU A 544 18.13 22.47 14.10
CA LEU A 544 17.71 21.37 13.24
C LEU A 544 16.91 21.89 12.03
N ARG A 545 17.30 21.44 10.84
CA ARG A 545 16.68 21.80 9.55
C ARG A 545 15.95 20.60 8.99
N GLU A 546 14.99 20.85 8.10
CA GLU A 546 14.35 19.81 7.34
C GLU A 546 15.35 19.03 6.46
N GLU A 547 15.17 17.73 6.33
CA GLU A 547 15.79 16.94 5.29
C GLU A 547 15.18 17.26 3.94
N ARG A 548 15.98 17.30 2.89
CA ARG A 548 15.54 17.57 1.51
C ARG A 548 16.14 16.58 0.53
N SER A 549 15.34 16.16 -0.44
CA SER A 549 15.82 15.36 -1.56
C SER A 549 15.62 16.04 -2.91
N ASN A 550 16.54 15.75 -3.82
CA ASN A 550 16.35 15.94 -5.26
C ASN A 550 16.43 14.56 -5.91
N SER A 551 15.37 14.17 -6.59
CA SER A 551 15.24 12.87 -7.23
C SER A 551 15.13 13.04 -8.74
N TYR A 552 15.87 12.25 -9.47
CA TYR A 552 15.89 12.16 -10.92
C TYR A 552 15.63 10.73 -11.32
N SER A 553 14.74 10.50 -12.27
CA SER A 553 14.57 9.17 -12.86
C SER A 553 14.30 9.25 -14.35
N GLY A 554 14.74 8.21 -15.07
CA GLY A 554 14.48 8.01 -16.48
C GLY A 554 14.03 6.58 -16.71
N SER A 555 12.97 6.36 -17.49
CA SER A 555 12.46 5.02 -17.75
C SER A 555 12.10 4.80 -19.20
N VAL A 556 12.18 3.54 -19.62
CA VAL A 556 11.65 3.04 -20.90
C VAL A 556 10.71 1.87 -20.61
N ASP A 557 9.61 1.84 -21.32
CA ASP A 557 8.54 0.85 -21.14
C ASP A 557 8.14 0.31 -22.52
N TRP A 558 8.33 -1.00 -22.72
CA TRP A 558 8.00 -1.73 -23.94
C TRP A 558 6.89 -2.71 -23.72
N THR A 559 5.90 -2.69 -24.58
CA THR A 559 4.87 -3.73 -24.69
C THR A 559 5.07 -4.46 -26.01
N LEU A 560 5.35 -5.76 -25.92
CA LEU A 560 5.71 -6.62 -27.05
C LEU A 560 4.67 -7.73 -27.18
N PRO A 561 3.81 -7.72 -28.19
CA PRO A 561 3.00 -8.88 -28.55
C PRO A 561 3.91 -9.91 -29.25
N ILE A 562 3.94 -11.16 -28.74
CA ILE A 562 4.76 -12.27 -29.27
C ILE A 562 3.83 -13.45 -29.54
N GLY A 563 3.16 -13.47 -30.68
CA GLY A 563 2.13 -14.45 -31.00
C GLY A 563 0.94 -14.34 -30.05
N HIS A 564 0.62 -15.41 -29.31
CA HIS A 564 -0.42 -15.42 -28.28
C HIS A 564 0.08 -14.92 -26.91
N TRP A 565 1.39 -14.64 -26.78
CA TRP A 565 1.99 -14.08 -25.59
C TRP A 565 2.04 -12.57 -25.64
N GLN A 566 1.93 -11.94 -24.50
CA GLN A 566 2.20 -10.53 -24.32
C GLN A 566 3.35 -10.37 -23.34
N ALA A 567 4.29 -9.49 -23.65
CA ALA A 567 5.38 -9.12 -22.75
C ALA A 567 5.37 -7.61 -22.52
N ASN A 568 5.63 -7.19 -21.29
CA ASN A 568 5.88 -5.80 -20.92
C ASN A 568 7.18 -5.73 -20.13
N ILE A 569 8.06 -4.83 -20.52
CA ILE A 569 9.36 -4.60 -19.88
C ILE A 569 9.48 -3.13 -19.57
N LEU A 570 9.58 -2.81 -18.28
CA LEU A 570 9.87 -1.47 -17.77
C LEU A 570 11.27 -1.48 -17.14
N LEU A 571 12.16 -0.64 -17.66
CA LEU A 571 13.48 -0.36 -17.08
C LEU A 571 13.51 1.10 -16.63
N GLU A 572 13.87 1.32 -15.36
CA GLU A 572 13.98 2.65 -14.77
C GLU A 572 15.36 2.83 -14.12
N GLY A 573 16.06 3.88 -14.49
CA GLY A 573 17.23 4.36 -13.77
C GLY A 573 16.85 5.49 -12.81
N PHE A 574 17.43 5.53 -11.60
CA PHE A 574 17.11 6.54 -10.60
C PHE A 574 18.36 7.06 -9.87
N TYR A 575 18.29 8.30 -9.42
CA TYR A 575 19.29 8.97 -8.58
C TYR A 575 18.57 9.92 -7.62
N THR A 576 18.86 9.78 -6.32
CA THR A 576 18.34 10.65 -5.26
C THR A 576 19.50 11.20 -4.43
N ASP A 577 19.62 12.53 -4.35
CA ASP A 577 20.56 13.27 -3.49
C ASP A 577 19.78 13.78 -2.26
N LEU A 578 20.06 13.21 -1.10
CA LEU A 578 19.45 13.54 0.18
C LEU A 578 20.41 14.45 0.97
N ARG A 579 19.88 15.53 1.53
CA ARG A 579 20.63 16.56 2.26
C ARG A 579 20.10 16.75 3.65
N HIS A 580 20.97 17.13 4.59
CA HIS A 580 20.64 17.36 6.01
C HIS A 580 20.01 16.14 6.70
N VAL A 581 20.54 14.96 6.40
CA VAL A 581 20.02 13.69 6.94
C VAL A 581 20.00 13.72 8.48
N PHE A 582 18.91 13.26 9.08
CA PHE A 582 18.80 13.16 10.53
C PHE A 582 19.64 11.99 11.05
N MET A 583 20.33 12.27 12.15
CA MET A 583 21.06 11.26 12.92
C MET A 583 20.76 11.44 14.41
N LEU A 584 20.72 10.34 15.13
CA LEU A 584 20.72 10.31 16.60
C LEU A 584 22.16 10.15 17.08
N THR A 585 22.59 11.08 17.93
CA THR A 585 23.89 11.04 18.59
C THR A 585 23.65 10.93 20.08
N ASN A 586 24.33 9.99 20.73
CA ASN A 586 24.34 9.91 22.20
C ASN A 586 25.05 11.15 22.73
N ILE A 587 24.41 11.89 23.63
CA ILE A 587 24.98 13.10 24.28
C ILE A 587 25.16 12.95 25.79
N GLY A 588 24.99 11.72 26.30
CA GLY A 588 25.17 11.40 27.71
C GLY A 588 23.91 10.83 28.35
N GLU A 589 23.89 10.85 29.66
CA GLU A 589 22.78 10.38 30.52
C GLU A 589 22.20 11.57 31.28
N ASP A 590 20.93 11.47 31.66
CA ASP A 590 20.31 12.44 32.59
C ASP A 590 20.56 12.08 34.04
N GLU A 591 20.01 12.88 34.97
CA GLU A 591 20.12 12.68 36.41
C GLU A 591 19.52 11.34 36.89
N ASN A 592 18.70 10.69 36.10
CA ASN A 592 18.03 9.43 36.39
C ASN A 592 18.73 8.21 35.76
N GLY A 593 19.80 8.42 34.99
CA GLY A 593 20.51 7.37 34.26
C GLY A 593 19.87 7.02 32.89
N ASP A 594 18.88 7.80 32.40
CA ASP A 594 18.30 7.62 31.08
C ASP A 594 19.25 8.15 30.00
N ILE A 595 19.45 7.40 28.93
CA ILE A 595 20.31 7.77 27.82
C ILE A 595 19.65 8.91 27.03
N ILE A 596 20.34 10.04 26.89
CA ILE A 596 19.90 11.17 26.08
C ILE A 596 20.51 11.07 24.67
N LYS A 597 19.65 10.93 23.68
CA LYS A 597 20.05 11.03 22.27
C LYS A 597 19.54 12.33 21.65
N GLU A 598 20.41 13.04 20.97
CA GLU A 598 20.04 14.27 20.26
C GLU A 598 19.90 14.00 18.76
N ARG A 599 18.74 14.36 18.20
CA ARG A 599 18.53 14.35 16.76
C ARG A 599 19.13 15.62 16.18
N ARG A 600 20.09 15.47 15.28
CA ARG A 600 20.78 16.56 14.58
C ARG A 600 20.94 16.27 13.09
N ASN A 601 21.19 17.31 12.31
CA ASN A 601 21.51 17.14 10.89
C ASN A 601 22.94 16.63 10.74
N ALA A 602 23.09 15.53 10.01
CA ALA A 602 24.36 15.04 9.53
C ALA A 602 24.60 15.47 8.07
N HIS A 603 25.62 14.84 7.47
CA HIS A 603 25.88 14.97 6.04
C HIS A 603 24.79 14.30 5.21
N GLY A 604 24.78 14.59 3.90
CA GLY A 604 23.83 14.00 2.98
C GLY A 604 24.05 12.51 2.72
N ALA A 605 23.10 11.92 1.99
CA ALA A 605 23.20 10.57 1.46
C ALA A 605 22.83 10.56 -0.03
N ARG A 606 23.34 9.57 -0.77
CA ARG A 606 23.03 9.35 -2.19
C ARG A 606 22.58 7.94 -2.40
N VAL A 607 21.47 7.81 -3.11
CA VAL A 607 20.95 6.51 -3.53
C VAL A 607 20.75 6.55 -5.03
N TYR A 608 21.29 5.57 -5.74
CA TYR A 608 21.18 5.47 -7.19
C TYR A 608 21.18 4.02 -7.65
N GLY A 609 20.58 3.76 -8.79
CA GLY A 609 20.47 2.40 -9.30
C GLY A 609 19.51 2.28 -10.46
N ALA A 610 19.09 1.03 -10.69
CA ALA A 610 18.12 0.68 -11.70
C ALA A 610 17.10 -0.34 -11.17
N ASN A 611 15.84 -0.21 -11.62
CA ASN A 611 14.76 -1.13 -11.41
C ASN A 611 14.36 -1.74 -12.74
N LEU A 612 14.19 -3.06 -12.77
CA LEU A 612 13.62 -3.82 -13.88
C LEU A 612 12.29 -4.43 -13.43
N ASP A 613 11.24 -4.19 -14.19
CA ASP A 613 9.97 -4.91 -14.08
C ASP A 613 9.70 -5.58 -15.43
N ALA A 614 9.52 -6.90 -15.43
CA ALA A 614 9.19 -7.69 -16.60
C ALA A 614 7.94 -8.53 -16.32
N LYS A 615 7.00 -8.52 -17.24
CA LYS A 615 5.76 -9.31 -17.19
C LYS A 615 5.59 -10.02 -18.50
N ILE A 616 5.29 -11.32 -18.47
CA ILE A 616 4.97 -12.13 -19.64
C ILE A 616 3.73 -12.95 -19.31
N ALA A 617 2.74 -12.96 -20.20
CA ALA A 617 1.53 -13.73 -19.99
C ALA A 617 0.96 -14.31 -21.29
N HIS A 618 0.30 -15.45 -21.13
CA HIS A 618 -0.53 -16.12 -22.12
C HIS A 618 -1.94 -16.26 -21.55
N GLY A 619 -2.81 -15.30 -21.83
CA GLY A 619 -4.15 -15.25 -21.26
C GLY A 619 -4.17 -15.41 -19.74
N ARG A 620 -5.10 -16.23 -19.27
CA ARG A 620 -5.16 -16.69 -17.87
C ARG A 620 -4.30 -17.91 -17.59
N GLU A 621 -3.89 -18.64 -18.62
CA GLU A 621 -3.24 -19.95 -18.51
C GLU A 621 -1.88 -19.86 -17.84
N ALA A 622 -1.10 -18.83 -18.15
CA ALA A 622 0.22 -18.66 -17.57
C ALA A 622 0.65 -17.18 -17.50
N GLN A 623 1.11 -16.75 -16.35
CA GLN A 623 1.63 -15.40 -16.15
C GLN A 623 2.94 -15.48 -15.35
N PHE A 624 3.95 -14.80 -15.83
CA PHE A 624 5.23 -14.64 -15.15
C PHE A 624 5.52 -13.16 -14.93
N GLN A 625 5.92 -12.80 -13.72
CA GLN A 625 6.36 -11.45 -13.37
C GLN A 625 7.72 -11.54 -12.67
N LEU A 626 8.60 -10.62 -12.99
CA LEU A 626 9.92 -10.46 -12.40
C LEU A 626 10.14 -9.00 -12.08
N GLY A 627 10.56 -8.71 -10.85
CA GLY A 627 11.07 -7.40 -10.45
C GLY A 627 12.47 -7.54 -9.89
N PHE A 628 13.40 -6.68 -10.30
CA PHE A 628 14.77 -6.69 -9.82
C PHE A 628 15.29 -5.27 -9.62
N THR A 629 16.00 -5.04 -8.52
CA THR A 629 16.63 -3.76 -8.19
C THR A 629 18.11 -3.94 -7.97
N ALA A 630 18.90 -3.14 -8.65
CA ALA A 630 20.34 -2.99 -8.43
C ALA A 630 20.60 -1.54 -8.00
N GLN A 631 21.17 -1.35 -6.81
CA GLN A 631 21.34 -0.01 -6.23
C GLN A 631 22.62 0.14 -5.43
N ARG A 632 22.95 1.39 -5.13
CA ARG A 632 23.99 1.79 -4.18
C ARG A 632 23.45 2.88 -3.27
N SER A 633 23.52 2.67 -1.95
CA SER A 633 23.09 3.61 -0.92
C SER A 633 24.29 3.98 -0.05
N ARG A 634 24.68 5.26 -0.09
CA ARG A 634 25.92 5.75 0.53
C ARG A 634 25.70 7.10 1.20
N TYR A 635 26.23 7.25 2.41
CA TYR A 635 26.47 8.57 2.98
C TYR A 635 27.51 9.33 2.19
N THR A 636 27.42 10.65 2.12
CA THR A 636 28.38 11.50 1.40
C THR A 636 29.74 11.60 2.12
N ARG A 637 29.76 11.33 3.43
CA ARG A 637 30.93 11.23 4.29
C ARG A 637 30.81 10.03 5.21
N ASP A 638 31.91 9.68 5.88
CA ASP A 638 31.88 8.64 6.89
C ASP A 638 30.99 9.06 8.05
N VAL A 639 30.15 8.14 8.51
CA VAL A 639 29.27 8.27 9.66
C VAL A 639 29.87 7.44 10.80
N VAL A 640 30.03 8.05 11.96
CA VAL A 640 30.50 7.37 13.17
C VAL A 640 29.31 6.71 13.86
N TRP A 641 29.35 5.40 14.00
CA TRP A 641 28.35 4.59 14.69
C TRP A 641 28.71 4.32 16.15
N ARG A 642 30.03 4.19 16.41
CA ARG A 642 30.61 4.10 17.75
C ARG A 642 31.85 4.95 17.77
N GLU A 643 31.98 5.81 18.76
CA GLU A 643 33.20 6.57 19.04
C GLU A 643 34.28 5.66 19.65
N GLU A 644 35.53 6.13 19.65
CA GLU A 644 36.65 5.45 20.28
C GLU A 644 36.30 5.21 21.77
N THR A 645 36.45 3.97 22.23
CA THR A 645 36.18 3.60 23.61
C THR A 645 37.39 3.88 24.50
N GLU A 646 37.17 4.01 25.82
CA GLU A 646 38.24 4.14 26.82
C GLU A 646 39.23 2.95 26.77
N GLU A 647 38.79 1.79 26.29
CA GLU A 647 39.59 0.58 26.12
C GLU A 647 40.46 0.62 24.85
N GLY A 648 40.39 1.70 24.06
CA GLY A 648 41.22 1.92 22.86
C GLY A 648 40.69 1.27 21.58
N LEU A 649 39.41 0.87 21.55
CA LEU A 649 38.78 0.43 20.31
C LEU A 649 38.53 1.64 19.39
N PRO A 650 38.96 1.58 18.09
CA PRO A 650 38.85 2.70 17.19
C PRO A 650 37.37 3.01 16.83
N ASN A 651 37.15 4.23 16.34
CA ASN A 651 35.84 4.63 15.80
C ASN A 651 35.32 3.62 14.80
N LEU A 652 34.05 3.17 15.00
CA LEU A 652 33.32 2.38 14.04
C LEU A 652 32.66 3.31 13.02
N THR A 653 33.18 3.36 11.79
CA THR A 653 32.68 4.26 10.75
C THR A 653 32.19 3.52 9.52
N THR A 654 31.22 4.08 8.81
CA THR A 654 30.77 3.54 7.53
C THR A 654 30.23 4.62 6.60
N ARG A 655 30.42 4.42 5.30
CA ARG A 655 29.71 5.15 4.23
C ARG A 655 28.52 4.39 3.68
N ARG A 656 28.41 3.09 3.96
CA ARG A 656 27.27 2.30 3.53
C ARG A 656 26.08 2.61 4.44
N MET A 657 24.91 2.82 3.84
CA MET A 657 23.67 2.88 4.63
C MET A 657 23.33 1.47 5.10
N PRO A 658 23.07 1.29 6.41
CA PRO A 658 22.72 -0.01 6.96
C PRO A 658 21.38 -0.52 6.39
N ARG A 659 21.18 -1.85 6.46
CA ARG A 659 19.95 -2.53 6.06
C ARG A 659 19.52 -2.27 4.62
N THR A 660 20.48 -1.91 3.74
CA THR A 660 20.24 -1.63 2.32
C THR A 660 21.05 -2.57 1.44
N PRO A 661 20.46 -3.69 0.98
CA PRO A 661 21.16 -4.57 0.04
C PRO A 661 21.37 -3.89 -1.31
N ASP A 662 22.52 -4.19 -1.94
CA ASP A 662 22.84 -3.66 -3.27
C ASP A 662 21.98 -4.30 -4.37
N TYR A 663 21.47 -5.54 -4.14
CA TYR A 663 20.67 -6.31 -5.08
C TYR A 663 19.52 -6.97 -4.35
N TYR A 664 18.30 -6.85 -4.88
CA TYR A 664 17.13 -7.55 -4.40
C TYR A 664 16.04 -7.61 -5.48
N GLY A 665 15.11 -8.50 -5.32
CA GLY A 665 14.04 -8.65 -6.30
C GLY A 665 13.07 -9.77 -5.96
N TYR A 666 12.14 -9.99 -6.87
CA TYR A 666 11.11 -11.01 -6.73
C TYR A 666 10.75 -11.61 -8.08
N PHE A 667 10.11 -12.75 -8.04
CA PHE A 667 9.36 -13.28 -9.17
C PHE A 667 8.04 -13.88 -8.71
N THR A 668 7.07 -13.96 -9.62
CA THR A 668 5.83 -14.70 -9.46
C THR A 668 5.53 -15.44 -10.77
N PHE A 669 5.13 -16.69 -10.64
CA PHE A 669 4.58 -17.47 -11.73
C PHE A 669 3.23 -18.01 -11.31
N THR A 670 2.19 -17.71 -12.07
CA THR A 670 0.84 -18.22 -11.85
C THR A 670 0.38 -18.98 -13.09
N SER A 671 -0.28 -20.10 -12.88
CA SER A 671 -0.86 -20.88 -13.97
C SER A 671 -2.21 -21.45 -13.55
N ALA A 672 -3.19 -21.37 -14.46
CA ALA A 672 -4.51 -21.96 -14.32
C ALA A 672 -4.76 -22.93 -15.48
N PRO A 673 -4.17 -24.15 -15.43
CA PRO A 673 -4.30 -25.13 -16.50
C PRO A 673 -5.74 -25.63 -16.69
N THR A 674 -6.60 -25.45 -15.70
CA THR A 674 -8.05 -25.75 -15.78
C THR A 674 -8.88 -24.69 -15.05
N ASN A 675 -10.17 -24.65 -15.28
CA ASN A 675 -11.09 -23.75 -14.56
C ASN A 675 -11.23 -24.09 -13.05
N HIS A 676 -10.78 -25.28 -12.64
CA HIS A 676 -10.88 -25.75 -11.26
C HIS A 676 -9.56 -25.72 -10.51
N PHE A 677 -8.44 -25.76 -11.19
CA PHE A 677 -7.12 -25.85 -10.58
C PHE A 677 -6.22 -24.72 -11.04
N ASP A 678 -5.64 -24.01 -10.10
CA ASP A 678 -4.59 -23.04 -10.33
C ASP A 678 -3.49 -23.19 -9.29
N PHE A 679 -2.29 -22.75 -9.65
CA PHE A 679 -1.17 -22.72 -8.73
C PHE A 679 -0.32 -21.46 -8.94
N SER A 680 0.39 -21.08 -7.90
CA SER A 680 1.36 -20.00 -7.94
C SER A 680 2.68 -20.38 -7.28
N LEU A 681 3.77 -20.04 -7.95
CA LEU A 681 5.12 -20.11 -7.45
C LEU A 681 5.65 -18.69 -7.36
N SER A 682 6.12 -18.30 -6.18
CA SER A 682 6.65 -16.94 -5.98
C SER A 682 7.92 -16.98 -5.14
N GLY A 683 8.78 -16.01 -5.31
CA GLY A 683 10.00 -15.93 -4.52
C GLY A 683 10.56 -14.53 -4.42
N THR A 684 11.32 -14.29 -3.35
CA THR A 684 12.05 -13.06 -3.13
C THR A 684 13.54 -13.35 -2.92
N TYR A 685 14.37 -12.48 -3.44
CA TYR A 685 15.82 -12.51 -3.25
C TYR A 685 16.26 -11.23 -2.54
N THR A 686 17.04 -11.38 -1.47
CA THR A 686 17.70 -10.29 -0.75
C THR A 686 19.19 -10.54 -0.71
N GLY A 687 19.97 -9.64 -1.33
CA GLY A 687 21.42 -9.70 -1.34
C GLY A 687 22.04 -9.32 0.01
N LYS A 688 23.36 -9.41 0.07
CA LYS A 688 24.15 -9.04 1.26
C LYS A 688 23.98 -7.55 1.58
N MET A 689 23.93 -7.22 2.87
CA MET A 689 23.90 -5.86 3.39
C MET A 689 24.73 -5.77 4.67
N ILE A 690 24.95 -4.56 5.19
CA ILE A 690 25.48 -4.36 6.53
C ILE A 690 24.32 -4.08 7.49
N VAL A 691 24.43 -4.58 8.71
CA VAL A 691 23.49 -4.32 9.80
C VAL A 691 24.28 -3.96 11.06
N PRO A 692 23.82 -3.00 11.87
CA PRO A 692 24.39 -2.76 13.18
C PRO A 692 24.05 -3.92 14.12
N HIS A 693 24.97 -4.26 15.01
CA HIS A 693 24.85 -5.25 16.06
C HIS A 693 25.40 -4.62 17.33
N MET A 694 24.55 -4.31 18.28
CA MET A 694 24.90 -3.60 19.50
C MET A 694 25.42 -4.55 20.57
N ALA A 695 26.29 -4.03 21.44
CA ALA A 695 26.80 -4.77 22.59
C ALA A 695 25.68 -5.19 23.53
N GLY A 696 25.87 -6.32 24.18
CA GLY A 696 24.92 -6.97 25.07
C GLY A 696 25.16 -8.48 25.04
N TYR A 697 24.61 -9.18 24.07
CA TYR A 697 24.96 -10.58 23.77
C TYR A 697 26.40 -10.73 23.23
N ILE A 698 26.86 -9.74 22.50
CA ILE A 698 28.24 -9.60 22.04
C ILE A 698 28.97 -8.56 22.89
N ASP A 699 30.30 -8.66 22.94
CA ASP A 699 31.12 -7.83 23.84
C ASP A 699 31.21 -6.36 23.38
N GLU A 700 31.05 -6.06 22.08
CA GLU A 700 31.22 -4.72 21.52
C GLU A 700 30.32 -4.45 20.31
N ASP A 701 29.92 -3.19 20.13
CA ASP A 701 29.17 -2.75 18.93
C ASP A 701 29.97 -2.99 17.65
N ARG A 702 29.33 -3.57 16.64
CA ARG A 702 29.96 -3.81 15.32
C ARG A 702 28.98 -3.76 14.16
N MET A 703 29.51 -3.65 12.94
CA MET A 703 28.76 -3.75 11.70
C MET A 703 28.94 -5.13 11.09
N GLU A 704 27.87 -5.91 11.09
CA GLU A 704 27.86 -7.26 10.52
C GLU A 704 27.49 -7.26 9.03
N ASN A 705 28.10 -8.18 8.26
CA ASN A 705 27.73 -8.45 6.89
C ASN A 705 26.76 -9.63 6.86
N THR A 706 25.52 -9.39 6.41
CA THR A 706 24.54 -10.45 6.31
C THR A 706 24.84 -11.43 5.18
N PRO A 707 24.38 -12.69 5.27
CA PRO A 707 24.28 -13.58 4.13
C PRO A 707 23.24 -13.06 3.12
N GLN A 708 23.13 -13.72 1.98
CA GLN A 708 22.02 -13.54 1.05
C GLN A 708 20.89 -14.49 1.37
N PHE A 709 19.65 -14.10 1.05
CA PHE A 709 18.45 -14.88 1.29
C PHE A 709 17.68 -15.12 -0.01
N PHE A 710 17.11 -16.30 -0.12
CA PHE A 710 16.17 -16.66 -1.17
C PHE A 710 14.96 -17.36 -0.55
N ASP A 711 13.81 -16.70 -0.62
CA ASP A 711 12.52 -17.19 -0.11
C ASP A 711 11.70 -17.67 -1.29
N LEU A 712 11.32 -18.95 -1.30
CA LEU A 712 10.52 -19.59 -2.34
C LEU A 712 9.20 -20.10 -1.75
N ASN A 713 8.08 -19.78 -2.42
CA ASN A 713 6.73 -20.08 -1.96
C ASN A 713 5.94 -20.82 -3.05
N LEU A 714 5.17 -21.81 -2.66
CA LEU A 714 4.23 -22.56 -3.52
C LEU A 714 2.84 -22.50 -2.92
N LYS A 715 1.84 -22.18 -3.74
CA LYS A 715 0.42 -22.24 -3.41
C LYS A 715 -0.34 -23.00 -4.47
N LEU A 716 -1.24 -23.87 -4.04
CA LEU A 716 -2.15 -24.65 -4.86
C LEU A 716 -3.58 -24.29 -4.50
N ASN A 717 -4.43 -24.11 -5.48
CA ASN A 717 -5.86 -23.83 -5.31
C ASN A 717 -6.68 -24.85 -6.10
N TYR A 718 -7.77 -25.31 -5.50
CA TYR A 718 -8.78 -26.11 -6.18
C TYR A 718 -10.17 -25.52 -5.92
N THR A 719 -10.89 -25.18 -6.98
CA THR A 719 -12.19 -24.50 -6.92
C THR A 719 -13.31 -25.45 -7.32
N PHE A 720 -14.28 -25.61 -6.41
CA PHE A 720 -15.54 -26.30 -6.66
C PHE A 720 -16.63 -25.24 -6.95
N ILE A 721 -17.40 -25.46 -7.98
CA ILE A 721 -18.61 -24.69 -8.27
C ILE A 721 -19.76 -25.43 -7.60
N LEU A 722 -20.30 -24.87 -6.50
CA LEU A 722 -21.33 -25.54 -5.69
C LEU A 722 -22.74 -25.30 -6.24
N HIS A 723 -23.02 -24.12 -6.73
CA HIS A 723 -24.26 -23.69 -7.36
C HIS A 723 -23.88 -22.62 -8.38
N ASP A 724 -24.79 -22.21 -9.26
CA ASP A 724 -24.51 -21.34 -10.41
C ASP A 724 -23.63 -20.12 -10.11
N HIS A 725 -23.56 -19.68 -8.85
CA HIS A 725 -22.81 -18.48 -8.44
C HIS A 725 -21.90 -18.69 -7.22
N ILE A 726 -21.99 -19.81 -6.48
CA ILE A 726 -21.20 -20.03 -5.27
C ILE A 726 -20.00 -20.90 -5.58
N LYS A 727 -18.81 -20.39 -5.34
CA LYS A 727 -17.53 -21.06 -5.50
C LYS A 727 -16.91 -21.36 -4.13
N LEU A 728 -16.53 -22.61 -3.91
CA LEU A 728 -15.72 -23.05 -2.78
C LEU A 728 -14.31 -23.33 -3.27
N GLN A 729 -13.33 -22.59 -2.80
CA GLN A 729 -11.93 -22.80 -3.11
C GLN A 729 -11.19 -23.35 -1.89
N LEU A 730 -10.52 -24.48 -2.08
CA LEU A 730 -9.53 -25.00 -1.13
C LEU A 730 -8.15 -24.53 -1.56
N ASN A 731 -7.35 -24.06 -0.62
CA ASN A 731 -5.97 -23.68 -0.88
C ASN A 731 -5.02 -24.33 0.12
N ALA A 732 -3.84 -24.68 -0.35
CA ALA A 732 -2.76 -25.25 0.47
C ALA A 732 -1.41 -24.88 -0.12
N GLY A 733 -0.38 -24.86 0.72
CA GLY A 733 0.95 -24.57 0.22
C GLY A 733 2.02 -24.47 1.29
N VAL A 734 3.18 -24.01 0.83
CA VAL A 734 4.37 -23.84 1.67
C VAL A 734 5.01 -22.49 1.34
N GLN A 735 5.21 -21.68 2.34
CA GLN A 735 6.02 -20.46 2.25
C GLN A 735 7.42 -20.73 2.78
N ASN A 736 8.42 -20.06 2.22
CA ASN A 736 9.84 -20.21 2.54
C ASN A 736 10.29 -21.68 2.54
N ILE A 737 10.10 -22.37 1.40
CA ILE A 737 10.36 -23.80 1.22
C ILE A 737 11.77 -24.19 1.68
N PHE A 738 12.76 -23.32 1.45
CA PHE A 738 14.16 -23.57 1.81
C PHE A 738 14.48 -23.22 3.27
N ASN A 739 13.50 -22.72 4.04
CA ASN A 739 13.71 -22.23 5.40
C ASN A 739 14.87 -21.21 5.47
N SER A 740 14.88 -20.27 4.52
CA SER A 740 15.87 -19.20 4.43
C SER A 740 15.58 -18.18 5.52
N PHE A 741 16.26 -18.31 6.66
CA PHE A 741 16.04 -17.54 7.88
C PHE A 741 17.38 -17.20 8.53
N GLN A 742 17.44 -16.15 9.34
CA GLN A 742 18.64 -15.77 10.08
C GLN A 742 19.08 -16.93 11.00
N LYS A 743 20.39 -17.21 11.07
CA LYS A 743 20.96 -18.33 11.83
C LYS A 743 21.81 -17.87 13.02
N ASP A 744 22.28 -16.66 13.02
CA ASP A 744 23.14 -16.03 14.01
C ASP A 744 22.32 -15.06 14.89
N LEU A 745 21.19 -15.56 15.40
CA LEU A 745 20.33 -14.82 16.30
C LEU A 745 21.01 -14.65 17.64
N ASP A 746 20.85 -13.50 18.25
CA ASP A 746 21.22 -13.28 19.65
C ASP A 746 20.29 -14.05 20.58
N LYS A 747 20.83 -14.47 21.74
CA LYS A 747 20.15 -15.31 22.70
C LYS A 747 20.02 -14.66 24.08
N GLY A 748 18.93 -15.03 24.77
CA GLY A 748 18.74 -14.63 26.15
C GLY A 748 18.34 -13.18 26.36
N GLU A 749 18.50 -12.70 27.58
CA GLU A 749 18.01 -11.40 28.04
C GLU A 749 18.85 -10.19 27.58
N PHE A 750 20.09 -10.41 27.17
CA PHE A 750 20.98 -9.35 26.69
C PHE A 750 21.05 -9.29 25.16
N ARG A 751 20.07 -9.90 24.47
CA ARG A 751 19.98 -9.84 23.00
C ARG A 751 19.80 -8.41 22.48
N ASP A 752 20.47 -8.08 21.38
CA ASP A 752 20.11 -6.90 20.61
C ASP A 752 18.85 -7.22 19.79
N SER A 753 17.69 -6.74 20.24
CA SER A 753 16.43 -6.93 19.52
C SER A 753 16.44 -6.30 18.12
N GLY A 754 17.32 -5.33 17.89
CA GLY A 754 17.56 -4.72 16.59
C GLY A 754 18.38 -5.59 15.63
N TYR A 755 19.13 -6.59 16.12
CA TYR A 755 19.91 -7.49 15.28
C TYR A 755 19.05 -8.59 14.65
N PHE A 756 18.07 -8.16 13.87
CA PHE A 756 17.16 -9.04 13.14
C PHE A 756 17.09 -8.64 11.67
N TYR A 757 17.27 -9.59 10.75
CA TYR A 757 17.35 -9.35 9.31
C TYR A 757 16.97 -10.60 8.50
N GLY A 758 16.75 -10.43 7.20
CA GLY A 758 16.34 -11.51 6.31
C GLY A 758 14.82 -11.70 6.23
N PRO A 759 14.34 -12.86 5.74
CA PRO A 759 12.93 -13.17 5.69
C PRO A 759 12.30 -13.20 7.08
N THR A 760 11.15 -12.56 7.21
CA THR A 760 10.47 -12.42 8.51
C THR A 760 9.81 -13.72 8.98
N GLN A 761 9.53 -14.64 8.06
CA GLN A 761 8.89 -15.93 8.39
C GLN A 761 9.79 -17.10 8.04
N PRO A 762 9.89 -18.12 8.91
CA PRO A 762 10.51 -19.40 8.60
C PRO A 762 9.63 -20.18 7.63
N ARG A 763 10.03 -21.42 7.28
CA ARG A 763 9.17 -22.32 6.51
C ARG A 763 7.81 -22.46 7.17
N THR A 764 6.75 -22.15 6.40
CA THR A 764 5.38 -22.11 6.91
C THR A 764 4.48 -22.93 6.00
N TYR A 765 3.83 -23.95 6.54
CA TYR A 765 2.81 -24.72 5.88
C TYR A 765 1.44 -24.09 6.12
N PHE A 766 0.59 -24.05 5.12
CA PHE A 766 -0.76 -23.50 5.28
C PHE A 766 -1.82 -24.31 4.53
N ILE A 767 -3.01 -24.27 5.08
CA ILE A 767 -4.23 -24.77 4.45
C ILE A 767 -5.36 -23.77 4.71
N GLY A 768 -6.20 -23.57 3.73
CA GLY A 768 -7.31 -22.62 3.86
C GLY A 768 -8.49 -22.94 2.98
N VAL A 769 -9.58 -22.24 3.24
CA VAL A 769 -10.83 -22.30 2.50
C VAL A 769 -11.31 -20.89 2.19
N LYS A 770 -11.86 -20.70 0.99
CA LYS A 770 -12.48 -19.44 0.56
C LYS A 770 -13.82 -19.76 -0.11
N ILE A 771 -14.86 -19.04 0.28
CA ILE A 771 -16.20 -19.10 -0.33
C ILE A 771 -16.50 -17.73 -0.90
N THR A 772 -16.93 -17.70 -2.17
CA THR A 772 -17.32 -16.47 -2.89
C THR A 772 -18.56 -16.74 -3.73
N ASN A 773 -19.33 -15.68 -4.04
CA ASN A 773 -20.30 -15.67 -5.11
C ASN A 773 -19.79 -14.95 -6.34
#